data_802a84255cb37587a9ed17757d416f29
#
_entry.id   802a84255cb37587a9ed17757d416f29
#
_cell.length_a   1.000
_cell.length_b   1.000
_cell.length_c   1.000
_cell.angle_alpha   90.00
_cell.angle_beta   90.00
_cell.angle_gamma   90.00
#
_symmetry.space_group_name_H-M   'P 1'
#
loop_
_entity.id
_entity.type
_entity.pdbx_description
1 polymer ?
#
loop_
_entity_poly.entity_id
_entity_poly.type
_entity_poly.pdbx_seq_one_letter_code
_entity_poly.pdbx_strand_id
1 'polypeptide(L)'
;MKLHHQLCITLVLFLMGMSHVVVAQDQSTLLGQVKEANGNGLPYANIALIKADNGDLITGAVSDENGKFTISTSASGKAKLSISSIGFLTLESEEIDLKPGFQKNFGSLEIKEELSSLDEVTVQSSRPDVIIEADRTIVNIEGTVLAEGNTALDVIGRSPGVYVDADGNINLNGRSGVIVLLDDRQTYMSAEDLANFLRAMPADNIKSIEVINNPPAKFDAEGAAGVLNIKLKKNTYNGTNGNIQAGNQYNGLWAPFGGATVNIKRGKWTTNASLNYNEWSRFNDLDIFRRFQLENGLSEFDQSARLKLIRKNIFFSGVADYQINDKHSVGINLQASDQNGTEDGNSLTNISNPGSTDINFLEAINDSESGNGRLFTNLHYVGNLDTLGTKISADVDYTIMEATSLGLLSNQYWINDDIADLSRDRILTENEMDYSILTAKADFTKPFGKGKTLETGVKGSWVKSDNILDLQRSEEEEPYRPDPNSNHFIYNENVLAAYASYKSPISKKLDFQLGLRAEYADIKGNSVTSNQVNTQEYLDLFPSFYLSHKVSDKYSINYNANRRITRPYYRLLNPFVFYIDPLTTEEGNPDLKPQYANNFEMSHVIKGTYQFTLGYSRTTDAFGQVMIQDEETRKSTIRMENYDKEENFSLRMMLPVDIAKWWNSSNMIHLYNNKYQSLIGTEMLDVSQFSYMLRSQHNLTLPKGFKIEMVGMYLSPFVDGQIKIESLAWMDAGVTKSFKDDKLTLTVNGTDLFRTQKFRGNISFDKINTDIRQYNNNQGIRVTLRWKFSQGENFKVSERSGSTEERDRL
;
A
#
# COMPACT_ATOMS: atom_id res chain seq x y z
N MET A 1 -31.80 -9.90 23.95
CA MET A 1 -30.95 -9.59 25.10
C MET A 1 -30.63 -10.75 26.05
N LYS A 2 -31.19 -11.95 25.92
CA LYS A 2 -30.86 -13.12 26.77
C LYS A 2 -29.86 -14.13 26.16
N LEU A 3 -29.57 -14.03 24.88
CA LEU A 3 -28.64 -14.96 24.19
C LEU A 3 -27.16 -14.54 24.27
N HIS A 4 -26.89 -13.26 24.45
CA HIS A 4 -25.52 -12.70 24.53
C HIS A 4 -24.81 -12.96 25.87
N HIS A 5 -25.59 -13.16 26.96
CA HIS A 5 -25.01 -13.44 28.29
C HIS A 5 -24.53 -14.90 28.46
N GLN A 6 -25.14 -15.85 27.74
CA GLN A 6 -24.71 -17.26 27.84
C GLN A 6 -23.43 -17.56 27.03
N LEU A 7 -23.19 -16.85 25.94
CA LEU A 7 -21.96 -17.04 25.13
C LEU A 7 -20.71 -16.53 25.86
N CYS A 8 -20.80 -15.42 26.59
CA CYS A 8 -19.67 -14.88 27.36
C CYS A 8 -19.27 -15.75 28.55
N ILE A 9 -20.22 -16.41 29.21
CA ILE A 9 -19.96 -17.28 30.36
C ILE A 9 -19.30 -18.59 29.93
N THR A 10 -19.66 -19.15 28.79
CA THR A 10 -19.07 -20.38 28.25
C THR A 10 -17.60 -20.15 27.78
N LEU A 11 -17.28 -18.96 27.27
CA LEU A 11 -15.91 -18.61 26.85
C LEU A 11 -14.96 -18.42 28.04
N VAL A 12 -15.46 -17.89 29.16
CA VAL A 12 -14.67 -17.68 30.39
C VAL A 12 -14.38 -18.99 31.12
N LEU A 13 -15.28 -19.97 31.10
CA LEU A 13 -15.09 -21.30 31.71
C LEU A 13 -14.15 -22.23 30.91
N PHE A 14 -13.98 -22.00 29.61
CA PHE A 14 -13.03 -22.78 28.78
C PHE A 14 -11.57 -22.36 28.98
N LEU A 15 -11.33 -21.16 29.53
CA LEU A 15 -9.97 -20.62 29.76
C LEU A 15 -9.34 -21.02 31.11
N MET A 16 -10.06 -21.68 32.00
CA MET A 16 -9.55 -22.02 33.36
C MET A 16 -9.03 -23.46 33.54
N GLY A 17 -8.93 -24.26 32.49
CA GLY A 17 -8.75 -25.71 32.60
C GLY A 17 -7.43 -26.31 32.17
N MET A 18 -6.27 -25.60 32.08
CA MET A 18 -4.99 -26.25 31.74
C MET A 18 -3.83 -25.85 32.64
N SER A 19 -3.63 -26.59 33.70
CA SER A 19 -2.37 -26.62 34.47
C SER A 19 -1.51 -27.79 34.00
N HIS A 20 -0.28 -27.50 33.52
CA HIS A 20 0.69 -28.51 33.11
C HIS A 20 1.86 -28.61 34.08
N VAL A 21 2.26 -29.83 34.36
CA VAL A 21 3.40 -30.22 35.21
C VAL A 21 4.70 -30.04 34.41
N VAL A 22 5.64 -29.28 34.95
CA VAL A 22 6.98 -29.08 34.39
C VAL A 22 7.93 -30.13 34.99
N VAL A 23 8.57 -30.91 34.15
CA VAL A 23 9.70 -31.81 34.51
C VAL A 23 10.99 -31.02 34.29
N ALA A 24 11.81 -30.89 35.33
CA ALA A 24 13.11 -30.25 35.25
C ALA A 24 14.12 -31.16 34.55
N GLN A 25 14.78 -30.68 33.48
CA GLN A 25 15.95 -31.34 32.89
C GLN A 25 17.24 -30.82 33.57
N ASP A 26 18.20 -31.72 33.81
CA ASP A 26 19.54 -31.38 34.31
C ASP A 26 20.27 -30.48 33.32
N GLN A 27 20.47 -29.20 33.69
CA GLN A 27 21.13 -28.20 32.87
C GLN A 27 22.63 -28.14 33.14
N SER A 28 23.42 -27.99 32.08
CA SER A 28 24.85 -27.66 32.19
C SER A 28 25.02 -26.19 32.52
N THR A 29 25.94 -25.88 33.46
CA THR A 29 26.20 -24.51 33.88
C THR A 29 27.66 -24.13 33.65
N LEU A 30 27.89 -23.01 32.93
CA LEU A 30 29.20 -22.47 32.62
C LEU A 30 29.31 -21.09 33.27
N LEU A 31 30.39 -20.89 34.02
CA LEU A 31 30.64 -19.67 34.80
C LEU A 31 32.01 -19.08 34.43
N GLY A 32 32.17 -17.78 34.52
CA GLY A 32 33.44 -17.12 34.30
C GLY A 32 33.38 -15.62 34.54
N GLN A 33 34.52 -14.95 34.38
CA GLN A 33 34.65 -13.51 34.47
C GLN A 33 35.48 -12.99 33.27
N VAL A 34 34.94 -12.07 32.49
CA VAL A 34 35.69 -11.37 31.43
C VAL A 34 36.41 -10.19 32.04
N LYS A 35 37.69 -10.04 31.75
CA LYS A 35 38.54 -8.94 32.23
C LYS A 35 39.25 -8.25 31.08
N GLU A 36 39.50 -6.96 31.28
CA GLU A 36 40.43 -6.15 30.47
C GLU A 36 41.89 -6.45 30.87
N ALA A 37 42.86 -6.07 30.04
CA ALA A 37 44.28 -6.21 30.32
C ALA A 37 44.76 -5.49 31.58
N ASN A 38 44.02 -4.46 32.04
CA ASN A 38 44.29 -3.73 33.26
C ASN A 38 43.79 -4.47 34.52
N GLY A 39 43.13 -5.66 34.34
CA GLY A 39 42.60 -6.49 35.43
C GLY A 39 41.19 -6.16 35.89
N ASN A 40 40.56 -5.08 35.37
CA ASN A 40 39.18 -4.75 35.68
C ASN A 40 38.19 -5.69 35.01
N GLY A 41 37.05 -5.98 35.64
CA GLY A 41 35.99 -6.73 35.00
C GLY A 41 35.40 -5.94 33.81
N LEU A 42 35.25 -6.56 32.66
CA LEU A 42 34.63 -5.95 31.48
C LEU A 42 33.11 -6.11 31.54
N PRO A 43 32.34 -5.03 31.77
CA PRO A 43 30.90 -5.10 31.85
C PRO A 43 30.29 -5.25 30.43
N TYR A 44 29.16 -5.94 30.38
CA TYR A 44 28.32 -6.06 29.18
C TYR A 44 29.00 -6.68 27.94
N ALA A 45 30.05 -7.47 28.12
CA ALA A 45 30.62 -8.30 27.06
C ALA A 45 29.63 -9.40 26.64
N ASN A 46 29.51 -9.65 25.36
CA ASN A 46 28.69 -10.74 24.82
C ASN A 46 29.46 -12.07 24.92
N ILE A 47 28.89 -13.07 25.56
CA ILE A 47 29.43 -14.42 25.68
C ILE A 47 28.51 -15.38 24.93
N ALA A 48 28.90 -15.85 23.77
CA ALA A 48 28.19 -16.82 22.95
C ALA A 48 28.76 -18.22 23.18
N LEU A 49 27.92 -19.19 23.50
CA LEU A 49 28.29 -20.61 23.48
C LEU A 49 27.95 -21.14 22.10
N ILE A 50 28.98 -21.56 21.35
CA ILE A 50 28.86 -22.00 19.96
C ILE A 50 29.32 -23.45 19.82
N LYS A 51 28.80 -24.15 18.81
CA LYS A 51 29.28 -25.50 18.47
C LYS A 51 30.70 -25.43 17.92
N ALA A 52 31.54 -26.37 18.35
CA ALA A 52 32.94 -26.37 17.96
C ALA A 52 33.17 -26.74 16.48
N ASP A 53 32.25 -27.50 15.87
CA ASP A 53 32.36 -28.05 14.52
C ASP A 53 31.95 -27.03 13.40
N ASN A 54 30.94 -26.24 13.64
CA ASN A 54 30.38 -25.34 12.60
C ASN A 54 30.14 -23.88 13.05
N GLY A 55 30.41 -23.55 14.33
CA GLY A 55 30.27 -22.22 14.88
C GLY A 55 28.83 -21.79 15.15
N ASP A 56 27.84 -22.70 15.03
CA ASP A 56 26.44 -22.38 15.31
C ASP A 56 26.23 -21.98 16.78
N LEU A 57 25.45 -20.92 17.00
CA LEU A 57 25.11 -20.49 18.36
C LEU A 57 24.21 -21.51 19.07
N ILE A 58 24.65 -21.95 20.24
CA ILE A 58 23.84 -22.78 21.13
C ILE A 58 23.00 -21.91 22.05
N THR A 59 23.66 -20.97 22.76
CA THR A 59 23.04 -20.01 23.67
C THR A 59 24.05 -18.90 24.01
N GLY A 60 23.64 -17.84 24.71
CA GLY A 60 24.57 -16.79 25.13
C GLY A 60 24.17 -16.13 26.44
N ALA A 61 25.10 -15.35 26.96
CA ALA A 61 24.91 -14.48 28.11
C ALA A 61 25.64 -13.16 27.91
N VAL A 62 25.36 -12.18 28.77
CA VAL A 62 26.08 -10.90 28.83
C VAL A 62 26.73 -10.82 30.20
N SER A 63 27.97 -10.35 30.30
CA SER A 63 28.62 -10.13 31.58
C SER A 63 27.95 -9.01 32.41
N ASP A 64 27.93 -9.18 33.72
CA ASP A 64 27.44 -8.18 34.64
C ASP A 64 28.41 -6.98 34.77
N GLU A 65 28.10 -6.00 35.67
CA GLU A 65 28.92 -4.82 35.93
C GLU A 65 30.33 -5.13 36.39
N ASN A 66 30.58 -6.34 36.88
CA ASN A 66 31.89 -6.82 37.34
C ASN A 66 32.54 -7.80 36.32
N GLY A 67 31.97 -7.91 35.12
CA GLY A 67 32.45 -8.81 34.09
C GLY A 67 32.09 -10.29 34.29
N LYS A 68 31.28 -10.67 35.28
CA LYS A 68 30.90 -12.07 35.54
C LYS A 68 29.74 -12.48 34.61
N PHE A 69 29.80 -13.77 34.19
CA PHE A 69 28.73 -14.36 33.38
C PHE A 69 28.36 -15.75 33.85
N THR A 70 27.13 -16.14 33.54
CA THR A 70 26.61 -17.52 33.78
C THR A 70 25.81 -17.93 32.56
N ILE A 71 26.13 -19.07 31.99
CA ILE A 71 25.37 -19.68 30.90
C ILE A 71 24.80 -20.99 31.37
N SER A 72 23.49 -21.20 31.21
CA SER A 72 22.82 -22.47 31.47
C SER A 72 22.25 -23.03 30.19
N THR A 73 22.55 -24.32 29.89
CA THR A 73 22.06 -24.96 28.65
C THR A 73 21.76 -26.43 28.89
N SER A 74 20.77 -26.93 28.16
CA SER A 74 20.50 -28.39 28.07
C SER A 74 21.14 -29.07 26.85
N ALA A 75 21.92 -28.33 26.07
CA ALA A 75 22.62 -28.84 24.90
C ALA A 75 23.74 -29.80 25.30
N SER A 76 24.04 -30.75 24.44
CA SER A 76 25.12 -31.72 24.59
C SER A 76 26.00 -31.76 23.34
N GLY A 77 27.27 -32.11 23.51
CA GLY A 77 28.28 -32.20 22.45
C GLY A 77 29.39 -31.18 22.59
N LYS A 78 30.29 -31.13 21.59
CA LYS A 78 31.47 -30.25 21.62
C LYS A 78 31.06 -28.79 21.36
N ALA A 79 31.50 -27.91 22.28
CA ALA A 79 31.19 -26.45 22.22
C ALA A 79 32.42 -25.62 22.65
N LYS A 80 32.41 -24.32 22.34
CA LYS A 80 33.39 -23.34 22.84
C LYS A 80 32.67 -22.02 23.15
N LEU A 81 33.26 -21.19 24.01
CA LEU A 81 32.81 -19.83 24.23
C LEU A 81 33.46 -18.90 23.21
N SER A 82 32.68 -18.01 22.65
CA SER A 82 33.14 -16.85 21.87
C SER A 82 32.73 -15.58 22.63
N ILE A 83 33.72 -14.81 23.05
CA ILE A 83 33.51 -13.58 23.86
C ILE A 83 33.88 -12.40 23.00
N SER A 84 32.95 -11.46 22.86
CA SER A 84 33.13 -10.23 22.07
C SER A 84 32.64 -9.01 22.83
N SER A 85 33.33 -7.91 22.63
CA SER A 85 32.94 -6.59 23.12
C SER A 85 33.46 -5.52 22.15
N ILE A 86 32.78 -4.38 22.07
CA ILE A 86 33.16 -3.26 21.19
C ILE A 86 34.51 -2.70 21.65
N GLY A 87 35.47 -2.60 20.73
CA GLY A 87 36.83 -2.15 21.00
C GLY A 87 37.79 -3.24 21.48
N PHE A 88 37.37 -4.52 21.46
CA PHE A 88 38.20 -5.66 21.87
C PHE A 88 38.24 -6.76 20.81
N LEU A 89 39.37 -7.46 20.72
CA LEU A 89 39.51 -8.65 19.87
C LEU A 89 38.66 -9.80 20.41
N THR A 90 37.91 -10.47 19.56
CA THR A 90 37.09 -11.63 19.96
C THR A 90 37.97 -12.72 20.56
N LEU A 91 37.65 -13.20 21.76
CA LEU A 91 38.30 -14.27 22.45
C LEU A 91 37.49 -15.57 22.34
N GLU A 92 38.13 -16.64 21.85
CA GLU A 92 37.54 -17.98 21.87
C GLU A 92 38.18 -18.86 22.98
N SER A 93 37.34 -19.61 23.69
CA SER A 93 37.82 -20.54 24.71
C SER A 93 38.28 -21.88 24.09
N GLU A 94 38.91 -22.74 24.90
CA GLU A 94 39.13 -24.14 24.57
C GLU A 94 37.79 -24.87 24.34
N GLU A 95 37.84 -25.95 23.55
CA GLU A 95 36.67 -26.81 23.33
C GLU A 95 36.27 -27.52 24.64
N ILE A 96 34.98 -27.65 24.87
CA ILE A 96 34.40 -28.39 25.99
C ILE A 96 33.39 -29.42 25.47
N ASP A 97 33.27 -30.55 26.15
CA ASP A 97 32.27 -31.56 25.84
C ASP A 97 31.10 -31.44 26.83
N LEU A 98 30.00 -30.85 26.36
CA LEU A 98 28.78 -30.61 27.14
C LEU A 98 28.04 -31.93 27.36
N LYS A 99 27.75 -32.25 28.64
CA LYS A 99 26.95 -33.43 29.06
C LYS A 99 25.88 -32.94 30.05
N PRO A 100 24.74 -33.59 30.17
CA PRO A 100 23.71 -33.21 31.13
C PRO A 100 24.28 -33.02 32.55
N GLY A 101 24.08 -31.90 33.20
CA GLY A 101 24.60 -31.56 34.50
C GLY A 101 26.09 -31.14 34.55
N PHE A 102 26.74 -30.94 33.40
CA PHE A 102 28.13 -30.46 33.31
C PHE A 102 28.31 -29.05 33.92
N GLN A 103 29.31 -28.91 34.76
CA GLN A 103 29.65 -27.59 35.35
C GLN A 103 31.12 -27.26 35.05
N LYS A 104 31.38 -26.07 34.53
CA LYS A 104 32.73 -25.54 34.30
C LYS A 104 32.84 -24.09 34.69
N ASN A 105 33.85 -23.78 35.47
CA ASN A 105 34.24 -22.40 35.72
C ASN A 105 35.49 -22.09 34.92
N PHE A 106 35.41 -21.13 34.00
CA PHE A 106 36.50 -20.69 33.13
C PHE A 106 37.48 -19.73 33.84
N GLY A 107 37.18 -19.34 35.09
CA GLY A 107 38.01 -18.37 35.79
C GLY A 107 37.96 -16.98 35.17
N SER A 108 39.09 -16.30 35.15
CA SER A 108 39.23 -14.99 34.50
C SER A 108 39.68 -15.16 33.06
N LEU A 109 38.90 -14.66 32.12
CA LEU A 109 39.17 -14.64 30.67
C LEU A 109 39.55 -13.19 30.26
N GLU A 110 40.82 -12.98 29.92
CA GLU A 110 41.36 -11.68 29.55
C GLU A 110 41.12 -11.42 28.06
N ILE A 111 40.45 -10.30 27.73
CA ILE A 111 40.18 -9.86 26.38
C ILE A 111 41.12 -8.67 26.07
N LYS A 112 41.74 -8.70 24.89
CA LYS A 112 42.71 -7.68 24.46
C LYS A 112 42.01 -6.55 23.69
N GLU A 113 42.37 -5.29 23.97
CA GLU A 113 41.93 -4.16 23.18
C GLU A 113 42.37 -4.26 21.72
N GLU A 114 41.52 -3.93 20.82
CA GLU A 114 41.82 -3.83 19.39
C GLU A 114 42.44 -2.48 19.08
N LEU A 115 43.78 -2.39 19.12
CA LEU A 115 44.54 -1.22 18.71
C LEU A 115 44.59 -1.11 17.18
N SER A 116 43.47 -0.83 16.53
CA SER A 116 43.47 -0.46 15.13
C SER A 116 43.34 1.06 15.00
N SER A 117 44.28 1.69 14.31
CA SER A 117 44.10 3.03 13.77
C SER A 117 42.90 3.01 12.82
N LEU A 118 41.82 3.66 13.25
CA LEU A 118 40.60 3.77 12.47
C LEU A 118 40.88 4.59 11.19
N ASP A 119 41.17 3.95 10.11
CA ASP A 119 40.64 4.37 8.83
C ASP A 119 39.16 3.94 8.90
N GLU A 120 38.31 4.94 9.08
CA GLU A 120 36.87 4.79 9.20
C GLU A 120 36.29 4.26 7.86
N VAL A 121 36.37 2.98 7.66
CA VAL A 121 35.51 2.30 6.67
C VAL A 121 34.18 2.07 7.37
N THR A 122 33.33 3.08 7.34
CA THR A 122 31.92 2.94 7.63
C THR A 122 31.35 2.02 6.54
N VAL A 123 31.35 0.73 6.79
CA VAL A 123 30.55 -0.20 6.02
C VAL A 123 29.08 0.06 6.43
N GLN A 124 28.50 1.11 5.88
CA GLN A 124 27.06 1.17 5.75
C GLN A 124 26.70 0.05 4.80
N SER A 125 26.29 -1.09 5.34
CA SER A 125 25.53 -2.08 4.59
C SER A 125 24.28 -1.35 4.09
N SER A 126 24.31 -0.87 2.85
CA SER A 126 23.12 -0.32 2.19
C SER A 126 22.15 -1.48 2.07
N ARG A 127 21.02 -1.39 2.77
CA ARG A 127 19.93 -2.34 2.55
C ARG A 127 19.59 -2.29 1.06
N PRO A 128 19.39 -3.42 0.39
CA PRO A 128 18.95 -3.41 -1.00
C PRO A 128 17.65 -2.62 -1.11
N ASP A 129 17.52 -1.77 -2.12
CA ASP A 129 16.31 -0.97 -2.33
C ASP A 129 15.10 -1.85 -2.61
N VAL A 130 15.33 -3.01 -3.21
CA VAL A 130 14.31 -4.03 -3.50
C VAL A 130 14.82 -5.39 -3.02
N ILE A 131 14.02 -6.05 -2.18
CA ILE A 131 14.25 -7.42 -1.69
C ILE A 131 13.19 -8.30 -2.31
N ILE A 132 13.63 -9.40 -2.93
CA ILE A 132 12.75 -10.39 -3.56
C ILE A 132 12.59 -11.56 -2.59
N GLU A 133 11.39 -11.67 -2.01
CA GLU A 133 10.98 -12.85 -1.23
C GLU A 133 10.15 -13.80 -2.10
N ALA A 134 9.90 -14.99 -1.58
CA ALA A 134 9.18 -16.02 -2.32
C ALA A 134 7.70 -15.67 -2.61
N ASP A 135 7.06 -14.92 -1.71
CA ASP A 135 5.64 -14.55 -1.78
C ASP A 135 5.40 -13.05 -2.04
N ARG A 136 6.46 -12.23 -1.96
CA ARG A 136 6.35 -10.77 -2.11
C ARG A 136 7.63 -10.13 -2.62
N THR A 137 7.50 -8.90 -3.09
CA THR A 137 8.63 -8.00 -3.34
C THR A 137 8.57 -6.87 -2.32
N ILE A 138 9.66 -6.65 -1.57
CA ILE A 138 9.75 -5.59 -0.57
C ILE A 138 10.54 -4.44 -1.17
N VAL A 139 9.92 -3.27 -1.23
CA VAL A 139 10.55 -2.01 -1.67
C VAL A 139 10.89 -1.21 -0.43
N ASN A 140 12.15 -1.06 -0.13
CA ASN A 140 12.61 -0.23 0.98
C ASN A 140 12.45 1.25 0.62
N ILE A 141 11.70 1.98 1.43
CA ILE A 141 11.44 3.42 1.25
C ILE A 141 12.30 4.22 2.21
N GLU A 142 12.57 3.67 3.39
CA GLU A 142 13.36 4.34 4.40
C GLU A 142 14.78 4.66 3.93
N GLY A 143 15.13 5.94 3.87
CA GLY A 143 16.46 6.43 3.47
C GLY A 143 16.64 6.61 1.98
N THR A 144 15.60 6.44 1.16
CA THR A 144 15.64 6.80 -0.27
C THR A 144 15.49 8.31 -0.44
N VAL A 145 16.13 8.86 -1.47
CA VAL A 145 16.11 10.31 -1.77
C VAL A 145 14.71 10.75 -2.20
N LEU A 146 14.09 9.97 -3.07
CA LEU A 146 12.75 10.28 -3.59
C LEU A 146 11.62 10.08 -2.59
N ALA A 147 11.87 9.46 -1.43
CA ALA A 147 10.88 9.40 -0.36
C ALA A 147 10.84 10.70 0.46
N GLU A 148 11.98 11.39 0.57
CA GLU A 148 12.08 12.56 1.42
C GLU A 148 11.20 13.72 0.90
N GLY A 149 10.21 14.11 1.70
CA GLY A 149 9.25 15.16 1.38
C GLY A 149 8.15 14.77 0.39
N ASN A 150 8.17 13.58 -0.19
CA ASN A 150 7.10 13.07 -1.05
C ASN A 150 5.95 12.45 -0.25
N THR A 151 4.83 12.18 -0.93
CA THR A 151 3.68 11.51 -0.34
C THR A 151 3.78 9.99 -0.47
N ALA A 152 2.95 9.26 0.28
CA ALA A 152 2.85 7.82 0.14
C ALA A 152 2.44 7.41 -1.29
N LEU A 153 1.52 8.15 -1.91
CA LEU A 153 1.08 7.88 -3.28
C LEU A 153 2.22 8.01 -4.29
N ASP A 154 3.08 9.05 -4.13
CA ASP A 154 4.23 9.27 -5.00
C ASP A 154 5.21 8.09 -4.97
N VAL A 155 5.52 7.56 -3.76
CA VAL A 155 6.47 6.42 -3.64
C VAL A 155 5.84 5.09 -4.03
N ILE A 156 4.52 4.92 -3.86
CA ILE A 156 3.77 3.78 -4.38
C ILE A 156 3.86 3.76 -5.91
N GLY A 157 3.58 4.88 -6.58
CA GLY A 157 3.67 4.97 -8.05
C GLY A 157 5.07 4.73 -8.61
N ARG A 158 6.11 4.83 -7.76
CA ARG A 158 7.50 4.48 -8.10
C ARG A 158 7.87 3.05 -7.75
N SER A 159 6.97 2.28 -7.11
CA SER A 159 7.22 0.88 -6.77
C SER A 159 7.21 -0.02 -8.00
N PRO A 160 8.01 -1.10 -8.03
CA PRO A 160 8.04 -2.02 -9.17
C PRO A 160 6.67 -2.63 -9.46
N GLY A 161 6.25 -2.59 -10.73
CA GLY A 161 4.97 -3.14 -11.19
C GLY A 161 3.78 -2.23 -10.92
N VAL A 162 3.94 -1.14 -10.22
CA VAL A 162 2.85 -0.21 -9.89
C VAL A 162 2.79 0.93 -10.90
N TYR A 163 1.60 1.27 -11.33
CA TYR A 163 1.25 2.45 -12.09
C TYR A 163 0.09 3.16 -11.40
N VAL A 164 0.25 4.44 -11.15
CA VAL A 164 -0.81 5.31 -10.62
C VAL A 164 -1.29 6.19 -11.76
N ASP A 165 -2.57 6.13 -12.07
CA ASP A 165 -3.16 6.92 -13.16
C ASP A 165 -3.37 8.40 -12.77
N ALA A 166 -3.96 9.17 -13.67
CA ALA A 166 -4.22 10.58 -13.48
C ALA A 166 -5.14 10.88 -12.30
N ASP A 167 -6.07 9.99 -12.00
CA ASP A 167 -7.07 10.13 -10.94
C ASP A 167 -6.57 9.60 -9.59
N GLY A 168 -5.46 8.88 -9.61
CA GLY A 168 -4.83 8.30 -8.44
C GLY A 168 -5.16 6.83 -8.22
N ASN A 169 -5.84 6.18 -9.19
CA ASN A 169 -6.09 4.75 -9.11
C ASN A 169 -4.78 3.97 -9.23
N ILE A 170 -4.65 2.97 -8.37
CA ILE A 170 -3.44 2.16 -8.30
C ILE A 170 -3.64 0.89 -9.12
N ASN A 171 -2.79 0.70 -10.12
CA ASN A 171 -2.75 -0.49 -10.95
C ASN A 171 -1.49 -1.30 -10.64
N LEU A 172 -1.60 -2.62 -10.58
CA LEU A 172 -0.49 -3.54 -10.32
C LEU A 172 -0.32 -4.51 -11.49
N ASN A 173 0.86 -4.49 -12.10
CA ASN A 173 1.20 -5.34 -13.24
C ASN A 173 0.19 -5.24 -14.41
N GLY A 174 -0.27 -4.02 -14.71
CA GLY A 174 -1.22 -3.73 -15.79
C GLY A 174 -2.65 -4.16 -15.49
N ARG A 175 -3.00 -4.41 -14.23
CA ARG A 175 -4.34 -4.80 -13.78
C ARG A 175 -4.85 -3.84 -12.70
N SER A 176 -6.13 -3.53 -12.73
CA SER A 176 -6.87 -2.77 -11.71
C SER A 176 -7.34 -3.66 -10.55
N GLY A 177 -7.90 -3.09 -9.49
CA GLY A 177 -8.41 -3.82 -8.35
C GLY A 177 -7.31 -4.23 -7.36
N VAL A 178 -6.40 -3.33 -7.06
CA VAL A 178 -5.35 -3.48 -6.03
C VAL A 178 -5.90 -3.07 -4.68
N ILE A 179 -5.67 -3.88 -3.66
CA ILE A 179 -5.96 -3.51 -2.28
C ILE A 179 -4.72 -2.94 -1.61
N VAL A 180 -4.88 -1.81 -0.94
CA VAL A 180 -3.82 -1.19 -0.15
C VAL A 180 -4.06 -1.47 1.34
N LEU A 181 -3.03 -2.03 1.97
CA LEU A 181 -3.00 -2.26 3.42
C LEU A 181 -2.04 -1.27 4.08
N LEU A 182 -2.34 -0.92 5.32
CA LEU A 182 -1.46 -0.16 6.20
C LEU A 182 -1.13 -1.03 7.42
N ASP A 183 0.12 -1.45 7.57
CA ASP A 183 0.56 -2.40 8.61
C ASP A 183 -0.33 -3.66 8.69
N ASP A 184 -0.57 -4.33 7.54
CA ASP A 184 -1.40 -5.52 7.36
C ASP A 184 -2.93 -5.28 7.51
N ARG A 185 -3.40 -4.03 7.59
CA ARG A 185 -4.82 -3.68 7.76
C ARG A 185 -5.38 -3.03 6.51
N GLN A 186 -6.56 -3.44 6.11
CA GLN A 186 -7.24 -2.87 4.94
C GLN A 186 -7.72 -1.44 5.23
N THR A 187 -7.63 -0.57 4.23
CA THR A 187 -8.00 0.85 4.38
C THR A 187 -9.49 1.12 4.20
N TYR A 188 -10.24 0.21 3.55
CA TYR A 188 -11.69 0.31 3.28
C TYR A 188 -12.14 1.64 2.69
N MET A 189 -11.37 2.15 1.75
CA MET A 189 -11.62 3.43 1.07
C MET A 189 -11.97 3.21 -0.39
N SER A 190 -12.74 4.12 -0.98
CA SER A 190 -12.84 4.21 -2.43
C SER A 190 -11.46 4.51 -3.04
N ALA A 191 -11.31 4.32 -4.33
CA ALA A 191 -10.03 4.60 -5.01
C ALA A 191 -9.63 6.08 -4.86
N GLU A 192 -10.59 7.00 -4.96
CA GLU A 192 -10.37 8.43 -4.80
C GLU A 192 -10.00 8.80 -3.36
N ASP A 193 -10.75 8.29 -2.37
CA ASP A 193 -10.46 8.55 -0.95
C ASP A 193 -9.11 7.97 -0.54
N LEU A 194 -8.77 6.78 -1.05
CA LEU A 194 -7.46 6.16 -0.85
C LEU A 194 -6.35 7.01 -1.46
N ALA A 195 -6.53 7.49 -2.69
CA ALA A 195 -5.56 8.38 -3.33
C ALA A 195 -5.38 9.67 -2.52
N ASN A 196 -6.47 10.27 -2.05
CA ASN A 196 -6.45 11.47 -1.21
C ASN A 196 -5.76 11.19 0.14
N PHE A 197 -6.07 10.08 0.79
CA PHE A 197 -5.41 9.64 2.02
C PHE A 197 -3.90 9.42 1.82
N LEU A 198 -3.50 8.75 0.74
CA LEU A 198 -2.10 8.49 0.43
C LEU A 198 -1.34 9.76 0.00
N ARG A 199 -2.01 10.73 -0.62
CA ARG A 199 -1.45 12.08 -0.86
C ARG A 199 -1.24 12.85 0.44
N ALA A 200 -2.07 12.59 1.45
CA ALA A 200 -1.95 13.19 2.78
C ALA A 200 -0.83 12.59 3.62
N MET A 201 -0.52 11.31 3.39
CA MET A 201 0.47 10.57 4.18
C MET A 201 1.90 10.88 3.67
N PRO A 202 2.81 11.39 4.52
CA PRO A 202 4.21 11.55 4.14
C PRO A 202 4.89 10.21 3.91
N ALA A 203 5.65 10.08 2.84
CA ALA A 203 6.47 8.89 2.56
C ALA A 203 7.53 8.63 3.64
N ASP A 204 7.93 9.66 4.36
CA ASP A 204 8.86 9.55 5.49
C ASP A 204 8.36 8.68 6.64
N ASN A 205 7.06 8.47 6.76
CA ASN A 205 6.48 7.55 7.75
C ASN A 205 6.57 6.08 7.32
N ILE A 206 6.91 5.83 6.06
CA ILE A 206 6.96 4.49 5.47
C ILE A 206 8.34 3.88 5.67
N LYS A 207 8.40 2.65 6.15
CA LYS A 207 9.61 1.81 6.19
C LYS A 207 9.82 1.14 4.84
N SER A 208 8.77 0.44 4.36
CA SER A 208 8.80 -0.31 3.11
C SER A 208 7.40 -0.49 2.55
N ILE A 209 7.33 -0.84 1.27
CA ILE A 209 6.10 -1.26 0.58
C ILE A 209 6.30 -2.72 0.17
N GLU A 210 5.39 -3.59 0.60
CA GLU A 210 5.36 -4.99 0.20
C GLU A 210 4.39 -5.14 -0.97
N VAL A 211 4.89 -5.57 -2.12
CA VAL A 211 4.11 -5.88 -3.32
C VAL A 211 3.81 -7.38 -3.30
N ILE A 212 2.57 -7.76 -3.02
CA ILE A 212 2.13 -9.14 -2.86
C ILE A 212 1.15 -9.48 -4.00
N ASN A 213 1.66 -10.08 -5.06
CA ASN A 213 0.85 -10.40 -6.25
C ASN A 213 -0.18 -11.51 -5.96
N ASN A 214 0.19 -12.49 -5.13
CA ASN A 214 -0.62 -13.65 -4.81
C ASN A 214 -0.75 -13.80 -3.28
N PRO A 215 -1.60 -12.98 -2.62
CA PRO A 215 -1.74 -13.00 -1.18
C PRO A 215 -2.27 -14.35 -0.67
N PRO A 216 -1.70 -14.92 0.42
CA PRO A 216 -2.22 -16.13 1.04
C PRO A 216 -3.57 -15.91 1.73
N ALA A 217 -4.27 -17.01 2.11
CA ALA A 217 -5.63 -17.01 2.64
C ALA A 217 -5.86 -16.16 3.91
N LYS A 218 -4.80 -15.80 4.64
CA LYS A 218 -4.88 -14.91 5.82
C LYS A 218 -5.25 -13.47 5.47
N PHE A 219 -4.97 -13.04 4.23
CA PHE A 219 -5.42 -11.75 3.72
C PHE A 219 -6.85 -11.85 3.21
N ASP A 220 -7.54 -10.74 3.18
CA ASP A 220 -8.89 -10.68 2.61
C ASP A 220 -8.87 -11.18 1.16
N ALA A 221 -9.96 -11.82 0.75
CA ALA A 221 -10.08 -12.31 -0.63
C ALA A 221 -10.18 -11.17 -1.65
N GLU A 222 -10.45 -9.97 -1.20
CA GLU A 222 -10.54 -8.76 -2.01
C GLU A 222 -9.19 -8.36 -2.60
N GLY A 223 -9.22 -7.76 -3.82
CA GLY A 223 -8.04 -7.33 -4.58
C GLY A 223 -7.62 -8.32 -5.65
N ALA A 224 -8.31 -8.30 -6.79
CA ALA A 224 -8.07 -9.21 -7.92
C ALA A 224 -6.63 -9.11 -8.48
N ALA A 225 -6.03 -7.92 -8.49
CA ALA A 225 -4.67 -7.69 -8.98
C ALA A 225 -3.57 -8.00 -7.95
N GLY A 226 -3.91 -8.07 -6.65
CA GLY A 226 -2.96 -8.28 -5.56
C GLY A 226 -3.10 -7.26 -4.43
N VAL A 227 -2.10 -7.23 -3.56
CA VAL A 227 -2.07 -6.38 -2.37
C VAL A 227 -0.79 -5.57 -2.34
N LEU A 228 -0.90 -4.28 -2.02
CA LEU A 228 0.20 -3.40 -1.63
C LEU A 228 0.11 -3.14 -0.13
N ASN A 229 1.10 -3.59 0.62
CA ASN A 229 1.11 -3.43 2.06
C ASN A 229 2.16 -2.39 2.48
N ILE A 230 1.70 -1.26 2.98
CA ILE A 230 2.54 -0.16 3.45
C ILE A 230 2.96 -0.46 4.89
N LYS A 231 4.23 -0.70 5.12
CA LYS A 231 4.80 -0.88 6.45
C LYS A 231 5.30 0.45 6.99
N LEU A 232 4.79 0.85 8.14
CA LEU A 232 5.22 2.07 8.81
C LEU A 232 6.50 1.85 9.61
N LYS A 233 7.26 2.93 9.82
CA LYS A 233 8.46 2.91 10.66
C LYS A 233 8.10 2.64 12.12
N LYS A 234 8.80 1.69 12.74
CA LYS A 234 8.68 1.39 14.18
C LYS A 234 9.87 1.92 14.94
N ASN A 235 9.64 2.35 16.18
CA ASN A 235 10.71 2.84 17.01
C ASN A 235 11.65 1.72 17.47
N THR A 236 12.94 1.86 17.16
CA THR A 236 14.00 0.91 17.52
C THR A 236 14.90 1.41 18.65
N TYR A 237 14.63 2.59 19.23
CA TYR A 237 15.46 3.22 20.27
C TYR A 237 14.78 3.20 21.63
N ASN A 238 15.53 2.84 22.66
CA ASN A 238 15.10 3.04 24.05
C ASN A 238 15.39 4.52 24.42
N GLY A 239 14.34 5.32 24.58
CA GLY A 239 14.45 6.76 24.74
C GLY A 239 13.49 7.51 23.85
N THR A 240 13.85 8.72 23.47
CA THR A 240 13.04 9.60 22.59
C THR A 240 13.81 9.90 21.31
N ASN A 241 13.19 9.72 20.19
CA ASN A 241 13.71 10.17 18.89
C ASN A 241 12.59 10.71 18.01
N GLY A 242 12.96 11.45 16.98
CA GLY A 242 11.99 11.98 16.04
C GLY A 242 12.62 12.80 14.95
N ASN A 243 11.75 13.43 14.17
CA ASN A 243 12.16 14.37 13.14
C ASN A 243 11.13 15.50 13.02
N ILE A 244 11.61 16.63 12.52
CA ILE A 244 10.80 17.75 12.05
C ILE A 244 11.21 18.02 10.62
N GLN A 245 10.23 18.23 9.75
CA GLN A 245 10.47 18.56 8.35
C GLN A 245 9.58 19.71 7.90
N ALA A 246 10.09 20.49 6.97
CA ALA A 246 9.35 21.53 6.28
C ALA A 246 9.87 21.66 4.85
N GLY A 247 9.00 22.02 3.95
CA GLY A 247 9.34 22.17 2.55
C GLY A 247 8.27 22.85 1.74
N ASN A 248 8.57 22.98 0.46
CA ASN A 248 7.62 23.53 -0.49
C ASN A 248 7.80 22.84 -1.85
N GLN A 249 6.70 22.68 -2.56
CA GLN A 249 6.67 22.22 -3.94
C GLN A 249 6.21 23.37 -4.84
N TYR A 250 6.76 23.41 -6.04
CA TYR A 250 6.30 24.32 -7.09
C TYR A 250 6.15 23.54 -8.40
N ASN A 251 4.92 23.55 -8.92
CA ASN A 251 4.54 22.96 -10.21
C ASN A 251 3.69 23.95 -11.05
N GLY A 252 3.95 25.25 -10.90
CA GLY A 252 3.07 26.34 -11.36
C GLY A 252 2.24 26.91 -10.22
N LEU A 253 2.00 26.13 -9.16
CA LEU A 253 1.37 26.53 -7.90
C LEU A 253 2.30 26.20 -6.73
N TRP A 254 2.25 27.00 -5.68
CA TRP A 254 2.99 26.75 -4.46
C TRP A 254 2.20 25.80 -3.55
N ALA A 255 2.85 24.78 -3.04
CA ALA A 255 2.24 23.78 -2.18
C ALA A 255 3.17 23.48 -0.97
N PRO A 256 3.03 24.26 0.13
CA PRO A 256 3.80 24.10 1.35
C PRO A 256 3.41 22.81 2.09
N PHE A 257 4.39 22.21 2.77
CA PHE A 257 4.17 21.07 3.64
C PHE A 257 5.12 21.11 4.83
N GLY A 258 4.73 20.42 5.90
CA GLY A 258 5.57 20.28 7.07
C GLY A 258 5.01 19.27 8.05
N GLY A 259 5.85 18.78 8.95
CA GLY A 259 5.40 17.80 9.93
C GLY A 259 6.44 17.50 10.98
N ALA A 260 5.98 16.85 12.02
CA ALA A 260 6.80 16.39 13.13
C ALA A 260 6.40 14.96 13.53
N THR A 261 7.40 14.13 13.79
CA THR A 261 7.21 12.78 14.31
C THR A 261 8.04 12.60 15.57
N VAL A 262 7.44 12.04 16.61
CA VAL A 262 8.09 11.73 17.89
C VAL A 262 7.83 10.27 18.23
N ASN A 263 8.89 9.57 18.58
CA ASN A 263 8.86 8.19 19.04
C ASN A 263 9.41 8.14 20.46
N ILE A 264 8.70 7.48 21.36
CA ILE A 264 9.11 7.33 22.76
C ILE A 264 9.01 5.84 23.12
N LYS A 265 10.11 5.28 23.64
CA LYS A 265 10.11 3.97 24.27
C LYS A 265 10.62 4.10 25.70
N ARG A 266 9.78 3.81 26.66
CA ARG A 266 10.10 3.90 28.08
C ARG A 266 9.49 2.74 28.84
N GLY A 267 10.34 1.85 29.34
CA GLY A 267 9.89 0.65 30.05
C GLY A 267 8.99 -0.21 29.15
N LYS A 268 7.76 -0.44 29.59
CA LYS A 268 6.76 -1.27 28.90
C LYS A 268 5.98 -0.53 27.80
N TRP A 269 6.15 0.78 27.68
CA TRP A 269 5.44 1.60 26.71
C TRP A 269 6.29 1.87 25.46
N THR A 270 5.68 1.70 24.31
CA THR A 270 6.21 2.16 23.03
C THR A 270 5.16 3.05 22.40
N THR A 271 5.48 4.31 22.14
CA THR A 271 4.56 5.27 21.56
C THR A 271 5.18 5.93 20.33
N ASN A 272 4.35 6.21 19.35
CA ASN A 272 4.66 7.03 18.19
C ASN A 272 3.56 8.05 18.01
N ALA A 273 3.91 9.30 17.72
CA ALA A 273 2.95 10.33 17.32
C ALA A 273 3.53 11.12 16.16
N SER A 274 2.72 11.41 15.16
CA SER A 274 3.07 12.28 14.06
C SER A 274 1.92 13.24 13.74
N LEU A 275 2.28 14.49 13.43
CA LEU A 275 1.37 15.51 12.94
C LEU A 275 1.96 16.09 11.65
N ASN A 276 1.18 16.13 10.59
CA ASN A 276 1.62 16.59 9.29
C ASN A 276 0.57 17.54 8.69
N TYR A 277 1.04 18.58 8.04
CA TYR A 277 0.29 19.44 7.14
C TYR A 277 0.86 19.27 5.74
N ASN A 278 -0.01 19.13 4.76
CA ASN A 278 0.38 19.04 3.36
C ASN A 278 -0.64 19.80 2.49
N GLU A 279 -0.16 20.71 1.69
CA GLU A 279 -0.93 21.28 0.58
C GLU A 279 -0.52 20.55 -0.70
N TRP A 280 -1.51 20.20 -1.51
CA TRP A 280 -1.33 19.61 -2.82
C TRP A 280 -2.14 20.44 -3.80
N SER A 281 -1.49 20.91 -4.85
CA SER A 281 -2.09 21.76 -5.85
C SER A 281 -1.62 21.40 -7.25
N ARG A 282 -2.50 21.48 -8.23
CA ARG A 282 -2.16 21.26 -9.63
C ARG A 282 -3.14 21.97 -10.57
N PHE A 283 -2.67 22.17 -11.80
CA PHE A 283 -3.55 22.38 -12.95
C PHE A 283 -3.76 21.02 -13.64
N ASN A 284 -4.98 20.82 -14.14
CA ASN A 284 -5.34 19.71 -15.03
C ASN A 284 -5.82 20.32 -16.34
N ASP A 285 -5.04 20.17 -17.41
CA ASP A 285 -5.41 20.57 -18.76
C ASP A 285 -6.00 19.33 -19.46
N LEU A 286 -7.24 19.45 -19.97
CA LEU A 286 -8.01 18.35 -20.56
C LEU A 286 -8.59 18.81 -21.89
N ASP A 287 -8.20 18.12 -22.98
CA ASP A 287 -8.82 18.29 -24.29
C ASP A 287 -9.57 17.00 -24.64
N ILE A 288 -10.85 17.14 -25.05
CA ILE A 288 -11.70 16.03 -25.49
C ILE A 288 -12.27 16.37 -26.85
N PHE A 289 -12.04 15.51 -27.83
CA PHE A 289 -12.62 15.64 -29.15
C PHE A 289 -13.59 14.49 -29.39
N ARG A 290 -14.90 14.80 -29.54
CA ARG A 290 -15.98 13.82 -29.71
C ARG A 290 -16.61 13.99 -31.07
N ARG A 291 -16.93 12.85 -31.72
CA ARG A 291 -17.60 12.78 -33.02
C ARG A 291 -18.88 11.99 -32.89
N PHE A 292 -19.98 12.58 -33.34
CA PHE A 292 -21.29 11.97 -33.38
C PHE A 292 -21.72 11.79 -34.84
N GLN A 293 -22.01 10.56 -35.26
CA GLN A 293 -22.51 10.27 -36.60
C GLN A 293 -24.01 10.43 -36.62
N LEU A 294 -24.50 11.56 -37.16
CA LEU A 294 -25.91 11.82 -37.34
C LEU A 294 -26.39 11.37 -38.72
N GLU A 295 -27.72 11.26 -38.92
CA GLU A 295 -28.30 10.91 -40.23
C GLU A 295 -27.87 11.86 -41.36
N ASN A 296 -27.72 13.14 -41.08
CA ASN A 296 -27.36 14.24 -41.98
C ASN A 296 -25.86 14.55 -42.07
N GLY A 297 -24.99 13.79 -41.35
CA GLY A 297 -23.54 13.94 -41.40
C GLY A 297 -22.88 13.89 -40.03
N LEU A 298 -21.66 14.40 -39.93
CA LEU A 298 -20.84 14.36 -38.73
C LEU A 298 -21.00 15.65 -37.90
N SER A 299 -21.30 15.49 -36.60
CA SER A 299 -21.21 16.56 -35.60
C SER A 299 -19.95 16.39 -34.77
N GLU A 300 -19.17 17.45 -34.61
CA GLU A 300 -17.90 17.44 -33.92
C GLU A 300 -17.91 18.38 -32.71
N PHE A 301 -17.44 17.90 -31.58
CA PHE A 301 -17.34 18.62 -30.33
C PHE A 301 -15.87 18.73 -29.94
N ASP A 302 -15.31 19.90 -29.94
CA ASP A 302 -13.92 20.18 -29.59
C ASP A 302 -13.93 20.94 -28.25
N GLN A 303 -13.64 20.24 -27.20
CA GLN A 303 -13.66 20.71 -25.82
C GLN A 303 -12.24 20.88 -25.29
N SER A 304 -11.97 22.05 -24.70
CA SER A 304 -10.74 22.32 -23.97
C SER A 304 -11.08 22.84 -22.58
N ALA A 305 -10.55 22.21 -21.56
CA ALA A 305 -10.82 22.53 -20.17
C ALA A 305 -9.52 22.68 -19.37
N ARG A 306 -9.55 23.61 -18.43
CA ARG A 306 -8.51 23.76 -17.42
C ARG A 306 -9.13 23.78 -16.04
N LEU A 307 -8.69 22.85 -15.18
CA LEU A 307 -9.09 22.77 -13.79
C LEU A 307 -7.90 23.12 -12.90
N LYS A 308 -8.15 23.92 -11.89
CA LYS A 308 -7.19 24.24 -10.83
C LYS A 308 -7.66 23.57 -9.54
N LEU A 309 -6.90 22.64 -9.04
CA LEU A 309 -7.21 21.88 -7.84
C LEU A 309 -6.26 22.26 -6.72
N ILE A 310 -6.82 22.55 -5.55
CA ILE A 310 -6.05 22.79 -4.31
C ILE A 310 -6.67 21.90 -3.23
N ARG A 311 -5.84 21.14 -2.53
CA ARG A 311 -6.23 20.31 -1.39
C ARG A 311 -5.29 20.63 -0.22
N LYS A 312 -5.86 21.01 0.91
CA LYS A 312 -5.15 21.28 2.17
C LYS A 312 -5.52 20.19 3.16
N ASN A 313 -4.53 19.60 3.79
CA ASN A 313 -4.73 18.40 4.57
C ASN A 313 -3.89 18.44 5.86
N ILE A 314 -4.54 18.13 6.96
CA ILE A 314 -3.91 17.89 8.26
C ILE A 314 -4.08 16.41 8.58
N PHE A 315 -2.99 15.74 8.88
CA PHE A 315 -2.97 14.31 9.22
C PHE A 315 -2.28 14.09 10.55
N PHE A 316 -2.98 13.46 11.48
CA PHE A 316 -2.46 12.98 12.75
C PHE A 316 -2.42 11.45 12.77
N SER A 317 -1.35 10.87 13.31
CA SER A 317 -1.25 9.44 13.60
C SER A 317 -0.61 9.25 14.97
N GLY A 318 -1.22 8.42 15.81
CA GLY A 318 -0.74 8.08 17.14
C GLY A 318 -0.87 6.59 17.41
N VAL A 319 0.21 5.96 17.90
CA VAL A 319 0.23 4.55 18.31
C VAL A 319 0.76 4.47 19.73
N ALA A 320 0.11 3.68 20.56
CA ALA A 320 0.58 3.41 21.92
C ALA A 320 0.45 1.92 22.22
N ASP A 321 1.58 1.24 22.36
CA ASP A 321 1.69 -0.18 22.70
C ASP A 321 2.15 -0.33 24.14
N TYR A 322 1.48 -1.19 24.89
CA TYR A 322 1.83 -1.57 26.24
C TYR A 322 2.20 -3.05 26.31
N GLN A 323 3.44 -3.32 26.70
CA GLN A 323 3.94 -4.66 26.95
C GLN A 323 3.48 -5.13 28.33
N ILE A 324 2.41 -5.93 28.41
CA ILE A 324 1.88 -6.47 29.67
C ILE A 324 2.98 -7.31 30.35
N ASN A 325 3.56 -8.23 29.60
CA ASN A 325 4.71 -9.06 29.96
C ASN A 325 5.46 -9.48 28.69
N ASP A 326 6.48 -10.34 28.82
CA ASP A 326 7.32 -10.76 27.70
C ASP A 326 6.56 -11.49 26.58
N LYS A 327 5.35 -11.97 26.85
CA LYS A 327 4.55 -12.74 25.89
C LYS A 327 3.33 -11.98 25.37
N HIS A 328 2.85 -10.97 26.07
CA HIS A 328 1.56 -10.33 25.80
C HIS A 328 1.70 -8.82 25.66
N SER A 329 1.13 -8.26 24.63
CA SER A 329 1.00 -6.82 24.42
C SER A 329 -0.41 -6.43 23.98
N VAL A 330 -0.82 -5.21 24.36
CA VAL A 330 -2.02 -4.54 23.90
C VAL A 330 -1.63 -3.18 23.35
N GLY A 331 -2.40 -2.66 22.41
CA GLY A 331 -2.13 -1.31 21.93
C GLY A 331 -3.36 -0.67 21.29
N ILE A 332 -3.22 0.63 21.08
CA ILE A 332 -4.17 1.48 20.40
C ILE A 332 -3.46 2.21 19.27
N ASN A 333 -4.13 2.29 18.11
CA ASN A 333 -3.71 3.13 16.99
C ASN A 333 -4.85 4.10 16.68
N LEU A 334 -4.54 5.38 16.62
CA LEU A 334 -5.46 6.46 16.27
C LEU A 334 -4.92 7.19 15.05
N GLN A 335 -5.76 7.40 14.03
CA GLN A 335 -5.45 8.25 12.90
C GLN A 335 -6.61 9.20 12.67
N ALA A 336 -6.31 10.48 12.48
CA ALA A 336 -7.28 11.49 12.15
C ALA A 336 -6.76 12.30 10.96
N SER A 337 -7.64 12.61 10.04
CA SER A 337 -7.35 13.53 8.93
C SER A 337 -8.49 14.48 8.72
N ASP A 338 -8.16 15.71 8.35
CA ASP A 338 -9.08 16.73 7.91
C ASP A 338 -8.53 17.33 6.62
N GLN A 339 -9.32 17.27 5.56
CA GLN A 339 -8.97 17.76 4.23
C GLN A 339 -10.01 18.73 3.75
N ASN A 340 -9.56 19.89 3.29
CA ASN A 340 -10.38 20.87 2.60
C ASN A 340 -9.83 21.11 1.19
N GLY A 341 -10.72 21.24 0.23
CA GLY A 341 -10.35 21.39 -1.17
C GLY A 341 -11.19 22.39 -1.91
N THR A 342 -10.58 22.99 -2.92
CA THR A 342 -11.27 23.81 -3.93
C THR A 342 -10.91 23.29 -5.32
N GLU A 343 -11.86 23.36 -6.21
CA GLU A 343 -11.69 23.08 -7.62
C GLU A 343 -12.34 24.20 -8.44
N ASP A 344 -11.50 24.94 -9.17
CA ASP A 344 -11.92 26.00 -10.07
C ASP A 344 -11.70 25.51 -11.52
N GLY A 345 -12.77 25.31 -12.28
CA GLY A 345 -12.72 24.76 -13.64
C GLY A 345 -13.35 25.72 -14.67
N ASN A 346 -12.72 25.79 -15.83
CA ASN A 346 -13.30 26.44 -17.00
C ASN A 346 -13.15 25.51 -18.20
N SER A 347 -14.21 25.26 -18.93
CA SER A 347 -14.28 24.44 -20.13
C SER A 347 -14.99 25.19 -21.24
N LEU A 348 -14.40 25.22 -22.44
CA LEU A 348 -15.01 25.73 -23.66
C LEU A 348 -15.16 24.57 -24.65
N THR A 349 -16.38 24.39 -25.15
CA THR A 349 -16.70 23.39 -26.17
C THR A 349 -17.19 24.07 -27.42
N ASN A 350 -16.51 23.84 -28.55
CA ASN A 350 -16.94 24.27 -29.89
C ASN A 350 -17.72 23.11 -30.53
N ILE A 351 -18.93 23.37 -30.98
CA ILE A 351 -19.82 22.36 -31.54
C ILE A 351 -20.13 22.72 -33.00
N SER A 352 -19.65 21.93 -33.93
CA SER A 352 -19.96 22.02 -35.35
C SER A 352 -20.99 20.99 -35.76
N ASN A 353 -21.98 21.41 -36.54
CA ASN A 353 -23.09 20.59 -36.99
C ASN A 353 -23.03 20.38 -38.50
N PRO A 354 -23.40 19.18 -39.01
CA PRO A 354 -23.39 18.92 -40.45
C PRO A 354 -24.33 19.81 -41.21
N GLY A 355 -23.82 20.39 -42.33
CA GLY A 355 -24.60 21.29 -43.18
C GLY A 355 -24.84 22.71 -42.63
N SER A 356 -24.31 23.04 -41.45
CA SER A 356 -24.28 24.40 -40.90
C SER A 356 -22.89 25.02 -41.01
N THR A 357 -22.83 26.31 -41.23
CA THR A 357 -21.60 27.10 -41.09
C THR A 357 -21.48 27.72 -39.69
N ASP A 358 -22.55 27.62 -38.87
CA ASP A 358 -22.59 28.18 -37.54
C ASP A 358 -21.91 27.24 -36.57
N ILE A 359 -21.12 27.79 -35.67
CA ILE A 359 -20.48 27.10 -34.58
C ILE A 359 -21.23 27.44 -33.28
N ASN A 360 -21.70 26.43 -32.59
CA ASN A 360 -22.29 26.60 -31.27
C ASN A 360 -21.19 26.48 -30.22
N PHE A 361 -21.22 27.37 -29.24
CA PHE A 361 -20.29 27.40 -28.14
C PHE A 361 -21.01 27.06 -26.85
N LEU A 362 -20.34 26.30 -26.02
CA LEU A 362 -20.71 26.04 -24.64
C LEU A 362 -19.51 26.35 -23.76
N GLU A 363 -19.63 27.33 -22.89
CA GLU A 363 -18.70 27.55 -21.78
C GLU A 363 -19.32 27.00 -20.49
N ALA A 364 -18.56 26.18 -19.79
CA ALA A 364 -18.94 25.63 -18.50
C ALA A 364 -17.91 26.05 -17.44
N ILE A 365 -18.35 26.77 -16.43
CA ILE A 365 -17.55 27.19 -15.27
C ILE A 365 -17.98 26.34 -14.08
N ASN A 366 -17.05 25.58 -13.51
CA ASN A 366 -17.28 24.74 -12.35
C ASN A 366 -16.46 25.25 -11.17
N ASP A 367 -17.13 25.69 -10.13
CA ASP A 367 -16.53 26.11 -8.87
C ASP A 367 -17.02 25.17 -7.78
N SER A 368 -16.11 24.47 -7.10
CA SER A 368 -16.50 23.58 -6.03
C SER A 368 -15.59 23.67 -4.81
N GLU A 369 -16.20 23.45 -3.66
CA GLU A 369 -15.53 23.31 -2.37
C GLU A 369 -15.85 21.92 -1.80
N SER A 370 -14.86 21.29 -1.15
CA SER A 370 -15.05 19.98 -0.53
C SER A 370 -14.36 19.89 0.81
N GLY A 371 -14.96 19.15 1.73
CA GLY A 371 -14.41 18.79 3.04
C GLY A 371 -14.45 17.29 3.24
N ASN A 372 -13.44 16.71 3.88
CA ASN A 372 -13.39 15.29 4.22
C ASN A 372 -12.69 15.12 5.57
N GLY A 373 -13.47 14.76 6.59
CA GLY A 373 -13.02 14.44 7.94
C GLY A 373 -13.00 12.93 8.16
N ARG A 374 -11.91 12.37 8.69
CA ARG A 374 -11.82 10.95 8.98
C ARG A 374 -11.18 10.69 10.34
N LEU A 375 -11.76 9.74 11.08
CA LEU A 375 -11.19 9.19 12.30
C LEU A 375 -11.15 7.65 12.20
N PHE A 376 -9.96 7.10 12.36
CA PHE A 376 -9.71 5.66 12.47
C PHE A 376 -9.18 5.32 13.85
N THR A 377 -9.73 4.29 14.48
CA THR A 377 -9.26 3.76 15.77
C THR A 377 -9.10 2.25 15.66
N ASN A 378 -7.96 1.72 16.09
CA ASN A 378 -7.71 0.29 16.22
C ASN A 378 -7.31 -0.04 17.66
N LEU A 379 -7.93 -1.09 18.20
CA LEU A 379 -7.49 -1.76 19.41
C LEU A 379 -6.94 -3.12 19.03
N HIS A 380 -5.72 -3.43 19.49
CA HIS A 380 -5.08 -4.70 19.13
C HIS A 380 -4.46 -5.39 20.35
N TYR A 381 -4.45 -6.72 20.25
CA TYR A 381 -3.80 -7.61 21.20
C TYR A 381 -2.92 -8.60 20.46
N VAL A 382 -1.72 -8.87 21.00
CA VAL A 382 -0.80 -9.90 20.52
C VAL A 382 -0.32 -10.73 21.69
N GLY A 383 -0.48 -12.05 21.59
CA GLY A 383 -0.01 -13.02 22.59
C GLY A 383 0.89 -14.08 21.97
N ASN A 384 2.14 -14.20 22.42
CA ASN A 384 3.06 -15.27 22.10
C ASN A 384 2.91 -16.35 23.18
N LEU A 385 2.27 -17.46 22.85
CA LEU A 385 1.82 -18.46 23.84
C LEU A 385 2.94 -19.41 24.28
N ASP A 386 3.91 -19.67 23.40
CA ASP A 386 5.06 -20.54 23.66
C ASP A 386 6.34 -20.01 22.97
N THR A 387 7.45 -20.71 23.18
CA THR A 387 8.75 -20.40 22.55
C THR A 387 8.89 -20.97 21.14
N LEU A 388 7.92 -21.78 20.68
CA LEU A 388 7.90 -22.35 19.33
C LEU A 388 7.27 -21.40 18.30
N GLY A 389 6.75 -20.24 18.75
CA GLY A 389 6.10 -19.23 17.89
C GLY A 389 4.59 -19.40 17.78
N THR A 390 3.95 -20.15 18.72
CA THR A 390 2.48 -20.14 18.79
C THR A 390 1.99 -18.76 19.18
N LYS A 391 1.16 -18.16 18.32
CA LYS A 391 0.72 -16.78 18.44
C LYS A 391 -0.80 -16.67 18.29
N ILE A 392 -1.40 -15.80 19.07
CA ILE A 392 -2.76 -15.30 18.88
C ILE A 392 -2.72 -13.79 18.70
N SER A 393 -3.51 -13.26 17.79
CA SER A 393 -3.72 -11.83 17.67
C SER A 393 -5.21 -11.52 17.48
N ALA A 394 -5.64 -10.38 17.99
CA ALA A 394 -6.99 -9.88 17.83
C ALA A 394 -6.94 -8.38 17.57
N ASP A 395 -7.73 -7.93 16.62
CA ASP A 395 -7.85 -6.53 16.22
C ASP A 395 -9.34 -6.15 16.17
N VAL A 396 -9.65 -4.95 16.63
CA VAL A 396 -10.95 -4.30 16.44
C VAL A 396 -10.69 -2.91 15.88
N ASP A 397 -11.20 -2.66 14.68
CA ASP A 397 -11.05 -1.41 13.96
C ASP A 397 -12.40 -0.68 13.91
N TYR A 398 -12.39 0.63 14.12
CA TYR A 398 -13.54 1.49 13.90
C TYR A 398 -13.14 2.71 13.10
N THR A 399 -13.82 2.96 12.00
CA THR A 399 -13.62 4.13 11.14
C THR A 399 -14.92 4.89 11.01
N ILE A 400 -14.85 6.21 11.15
CA ILE A 400 -15.90 7.14 10.73
C ILE A 400 -15.31 8.12 9.72
N MET A 401 -16.09 8.50 8.73
CA MET A 401 -15.72 9.49 7.74
C MET A 401 -16.95 10.31 7.37
N GLU A 402 -16.79 11.61 7.34
CA GLU A 402 -17.77 12.58 6.87
C GLU A 402 -17.17 13.32 5.68
N ALA A 403 -17.86 13.34 4.55
CA ALA A 403 -17.43 14.07 3.38
C ALA A 403 -18.56 14.97 2.87
N THR A 404 -18.24 16.21 2.56
CA THR A 404 -19.17 17.20 2.02
C THR A 404 -18.62 17.83 0.76
N SER A 405 -19.47 18.16 -0.18
CA SER A 405 -19.09 19.02 -1.29
C SER A 405 -20.22 19.95 -1.70
N LEU A 406 -19.84 21.18 -2.04
CA LEU A 406 -20.70 22.20 -2.61
C LEU A 406 -20.12 22.59 -3.96
N GLY A 407 -20.88 22.42 -5.03
CA GLY A 407 -20.46 22.74 -6.39
C GLY A 407 -21.47 23.63 -7.11
N LEU A 408 -20.97 24.59 -7.87
CA LEU A 408 -21.76 25.44 -8.78
C LEU A 408 -21.22 25.25 -10.19
N LEU A 409 -22.00 24.60 -11.04
CA LEU A 409 -21.76 24.52 -12.47
C LEU A 409 -22.59 25.60 -13.18
N SER A 410 -21.93 26.55 -13.82
CA SER A 410 -22.56 27.66 -14.58
C SER A 410 -22.28 27.49 -16.05
N ASN A 411 -23.31 27.34 -16.87
CA ASN A 411 -23.22 27.10 -18.30
C ASN A 411 -23.71 28.29 -19.09
N GLN A 412 -22.99 28.57 -20.18
CA GLN A 412 -23.37 29.67 -21.12
C GLN A 412 -23.31 29.10 -22.53
N TYR A 413 -24.35 29.42 -23.34
CA TYR A 413 -24.47 28.91 -24.70
C TYR A 413 -24.63 30.11 -25.65
N TRP A 414 -23.93 30.09 -26.79
CA TRP A 414 -24.08 31.09 -27.85
C TRP A 414 -23.75 30.52 -29.22
N ILE A 415 -24.14 31.21 -30.28
CA ILE A 415 -23.94 30.83 -31.68
C ILE A 415 -22.99 31.81 -32.36
N ASN A 416 -21.96 31.35 -33.01
CA ASN A 416 -20.88 32.12 -33.59
C ASN A 416 -20.29 33.10 -32.54
N ASP A 417 -19.99 34.32 -32.92
CA ASP A 417 -19.55 35.36 -32.00
C ASP A 417 -20.69 36.23 -31.45
N ASP A 418 -21.95 35.82 -31.65
CA ASP A 418 -23.11 36.59 -31.21
C ASP A 418 -23.51 36.30 -29.77
N ILE A 419 -22.92 37.09 -28.86
CA ILE A 419 -23.20 37.02 -27.41
C ILE A 419 -24.62 37.54 -27.08
N ALA A 420 -25.36 38.13 -28.04
CA ALA A 420 -26.71 38.65 -27.80
C ALA A 420 -27.77 37.53 -27.65
N ASP A 421 -27.51 36.33 -28.18
CA ASP A 421 -28.36 35.13 -28.05
C ASP A 421 -27.86 34.17 -26.93
N LEU A 422 -27.26 34.70 -25.89
CA LEU A 422 -26.71 33.95 -24.80
C LEU A 422 -27.82 33.36 -23.92
N SER A 423 -27.92 32.03 -23.86
CA SER A 423 -28.73 31.35 -22.83
C SER A 423 -27.84 30.83 -21.70
N ARG A 424 -28.37 30.72 -20.49
CA ARG A 424 -27.62 30.33 -19.29
C ARG A 424 -28.40 29.30 -18.48
N ASP A 425 -27.69 28.35 -17.93
CA ASP A 425 -28.23 27.52 -16.87
C ASP A 425 -27.20 27.30 -15.77
N ARG A 426 -27.66 27.00 -14.57
CA ARG A 426 -26.83 26.76 -13.39
C ARG A 426 -27.31 25.50 -12.67
N ILE A 427 -26.36 24.71 -12.22
CA ILE A 427 -26.61 23.54 -11.39
C ILE A 427 -25.85 23.73 -10.09
N LEU A 428 -26.59 23.83 -8.99
CA LEU A 428 -26.05 23.79 -7.64
C LEU A 428 -26.11 22.37 -7.15
N THR A 429 -24.97 21.84 -6.67
CA THR A 429 -24.82 20.47 -6.17
C THR A 429 -24.37 20.53 -4.72
N GLU A 430 -25.17 19.99 -3.81
CA GLU A 430 -24.79 19.72 -2.42
C GLU A 430 -24.73 18.21 -2.22
N ASN A 431 -23.58 17.72 -1.74
CA ASN A 431 -23.40 16.30 -1.50
C ASN A 431 -22.86 16.07 -0.07
N GLU A 432 -23.54 15.22 0.67
CA GLU A 432 -23.15 14.78 2.02
C GLU A 432 -23.00 13.28 2.06
N MET A 433 -21.90 12.79 2.61
CA MET A 433 -21.61 11.37 2.71
C MET A 433 -21.07 11.02 4.09
N ASP A 434 -21.76 10.12 4.79
CA ASP A 434 -21.36 9.58 6.08
C ASP A 434 -21.04 8.10 5.97
N TYR A 435 -19.87 7.72 6.50
CA TYR A 435 -19.43 6.33 6.57
C TYR A 435 -19.13 5.90 7.98
N SER A 436 -19.54 4.68 8.32
CA SER A 436 -19.07 3.98 9.51
C SER A 436 -18.68 2.55 9.19
N ILE A 437 -17.50 2.13 9.63
CA ILE A 437 -16.95 0.80 9.38
C ILE A 437 -16.49 0.22 10.71
N LEU A 438 -17.04 -0.91 11.10
CA LEU A 438 -16.58 -1.72 12.23
C LEU A 438 -15.99 -3.02 11.70
N THR A 439 -14.77 -3.36 12.12
CA THR A 439 -14.16 -4.66 11.78
C THR A 439 -13.63 -5.33 13.05
N ALA A 440 -13.81 -6.64 13.15
CA ALA A 440 -13.22 -7.45 14.21
C ALA A 440 -12.54 -8.67 13.58
N LYS A 441 -11.29 -8.93 13.97
CA LYS A 441 -10.45 -10.01 13.45
C LYS A 441 -9.74 -10.75 14.58
N ALA A 442 -9.64 -12.06 14.46
CA ALA A 442 -8.83 -12.89 15.34
C ALA A 442 -8.05 -13.93 14.54
N ASP A 443 -6.74 -13.99 14.75
CA ASP A 443 -5.82 -14.90 14.07
C ASP A 443 -5.09 -15.79 15.08
N PHE A 444 -4.88 -17.04 14.72
CA PHE A 444 -4.12 -18.03 15.48
C PHE A 444 -3.08 -18.71 14.59
N THR A 445 -1.84 -18.68 15.02
CA THR A 445 -0.71 -19.33 14.34
C THR A 445 -0.12 -20.42 15.24
N LYS A 446 0.00 -21.65 14.72
CA LYS A 446 0.55 -22.80 15.43
C LYS A 446 1.67 -23.46 14.64
N PRO A 447 2.93 -23.21 14.97
CA PRO A 447 4.05 -24.01 14.47
C PRO A 447 4.06 -25.40 15.13
N PHE A 448 4.33 -26.43 14.32
CA PHE A 448 4.48 -27.83 14.78
C PHE A 448 5.94 -28.29 14.74
N GLY A 449 6.89 -27.37 14.53
CA GLY A 449 8.30 -27.66 14.28
C GLY A 449 8.59 -28.21 12.89
N LYS A 450 9.86 -28.32 12.53
CA LYS A 450 10.33 -28.77 11.20
C LYS A 450 9.67 -28.03 10.03
N GLY A 451 9.45 -26.71 10.15
CA GLY A 451 8.87 -25.86 9.11
C GLY A 451 7.37 -26.03 8.87
N LYS A 452 6.64 -26.77 9.71
CA LYS A 452 5.19 -26.97 9.62
C LYS A 452 4.47 -25.90 10.42
N THR A 453 3.51 -25.22 9.81
CA THR A 453 2.73 -24.15 10.45
C THR A 453 1.27 -24.23 10.01
N LEU A 454 0.36 -24.10 10.96
CA LEU A 454 -1.07 -23.88 10.73
C LEU A 454 -1.41 -22.44 11.11
N GLU A 455 -2.04 -21.71 10.21
CA GLU A 455 -2.62 -20.39 10.45
C GLU A 455 -4.14 -20.50 10.26
N THR A 456 -4.92 -19.98 11.20
CA THR A 456 -6.38 -19.93 11.12
C THR A 456 -6.86 -18.61 11.65
N GLY A 457 -8.00 -18.15 11.18
CA GLY A 457 -8.58 -16.91 11.69
C GLY A 457 -10.03 -16.72 11.24
N VAL A 458 -10.66 -15.75 11.90
CA VAL A 458 -12.01 -15.29 11.61
C VAL A 458 -12.03 -13.78 11.54
N LYS A 459 -12.94 -13.23 10.73
CA LYS A 459 -13.12 -11.79 10.55
C LYS A 459 -14.61 -11.49 10.34
N GLY A 460 -15.09 -10.40 10.93
CA GLY A 460 -16.36 -9.76 10.60
C GLY A 460 -16.13 -8.30 10.24
N SER A 461 -16.83 -7.81 9.24
CA SER A 461 -16.82 -6.41 8.79
C SER A 461 -18.25 -5.93 8.60
N TRP A 462 -18.58 -4.76 9.10
CA TRP A 462 -19.88 -4.10 9.01
C TRP A 462 -19.67 -2.68 8.52
N VAL A 463 -20.20 -2.40 7.34
CA VAL A 463 -20.12 -1.10 6.68
C VAL A 463 -21.49 -0.50 6.57
N LYS A 464 -21.62 0.76 6.94
CA LYS A 464 -22.78 1.60 6.62
C LYS A 464 -22.30 2.86 5.94
N SER A 465 -22.94 3.20 4.83
CA SER A 465 -22.78 4.49 4.13
C SER A 465 -24.16 5.12 3.94
N ASP A 466 -24.24 6.44 4.15
CA ASP A 466 -25.45 7.24 4.02
C ASP A 466 -25.09 8.46 3.17
N ASN A 467 -25.68 8.57 1.98
CA ASN A 467 -25.28 9.56 0.97
C ASN A 467 -26.48 10.34 0.52
N ILE A 468 -26.40 11.67 0.57
CA ILE A 468 -27.42 12.61 0.11
C ILE A 468 -26.82 13.48 -0.96
N LEU A 469 -27.42 13.48 -2.14
CA LEU A 469 -27.13 14.39 -3.24
C LEU A 469 -28.35 15.29 -3.48
N ASP A 470 -28.21 16.58 -3.20
CA ASP A 470 -29.21 17.60 -3.53
C ASP A 470 -28.72 18.37 -4.74
N LEU A 471 -29.49 18.28 -5.81
CA LEU A 471 -29.25 19.00 -7.06
C LEU A 471 -30.35 20.05 -7.25
N GLN A 472 -29.97 21.26 -7.52
CA GLN A 472 -30.88 22.36 -7.81
C GLN A 472 -30.48 23.03 -9.12
N ARG A 473 -31.45 23.28 -10.00
CA ARG A 473 -31.24 23.88 -11.31
C ARG A 473 -31.93 25.26 -11.40
N SER A 474 -31.24 26.18 -12.05
CA SER A 474 -31.77 27.49 -12.42
C SER A 474 -31.49 27.77 -13.89
N GLU A 475 -32.48 28.21 -14.63
CA GLU A 475 -32.37 28.68 -16.03
C GLU A 475 -32.48 30.19 -16.06
N GLU A 476 -31.60 30.81 -16.83
CA GLU A 476 -31.47 32.29 -16.88
C GLU A 476 -31.26 32.92 -15.49
N GLU A 477 -32.16 33.75 -15.02
CA GLU A 477 -32.17 34.35 -13.68
C GLU A 477 -33.33 33.84 -12.80
N GLU A 478 -33.95 32.71 -13.21
CA GLU A 478 -35.02 32.08 -12.46
C GLU A 478 -34.52 31.56 -11.10
N PRO A 479 -35.39 31.45 -10.08
CA PRO A 479 -35.03 30.81 -8.82
C PRO A 479 -34.65 29.34 -9.00
N TYR A 480 -33.71 28.85 -8.18
CA TYR A 480 -33.35 27.45 -8.16
C TYR A 480 -34.55 26.55 -7.87
N ARG A 481 -34.64 25.44 -8.60
CA ARG A 481 -35.66 24.41 -8.47
C ARG A 481 -34.99 23.07 -8.26
N PRO A 482 -35.57 22.16 -7.42
CA PRO A 482 -35.01 20.80 -7.25
C PRO A 482 -34.89 20.08 -8.60
N ASP A 483 -33.72 19.44 -8.84
CA ASP A 483 -33.50 18.58 -10.00
C ASP A 483 -34.00 17.16 -9.69
N PRO A 484 -34.68 16.46 -10.63
CA PRO A 484 -35.15 15.09 -10.45
C PRO A 484 -34.06 14.07 -10.12
N ASN A 485 -32.80 14.38 -10.44
CA ASN A 485 -31.64 13.50 -10.16
C ASN A 485 -31.13 13.64 -8.71
N SER A 486 -31.73 14.49 -7.87
CA SER A 486 -31.47 14.49 -6.44
C SER A 486 -31.82 13.13 -5.84
N ASN A 487 -30.94 12.58 -5.00
CA ASN A 487 -31.16 11.24 -4.46
C ASN A 487 -30.55 11.08 -3.06
N HIS A 488 -31.20 10.21 -2.27
CA HIS A 488 -30.71 9.74 -0.98
C HIS A 488 -30.46 8.23 -1.07
N PHE A 489 -29.23 7.80 -0.85
CA PHE A 489 -28.79 6.40 -0.98
C PHE A 489 -28.16 5.89 0.29
N ILE A 490 -28.69 4.78 0.83
CA ILE A 490 -28.17 4.08 2.02
C ILE A 490 -27.61 2.72 1.60
N TYR A 491 -26.34 2.49 1.92
CA TYR A 491 -25.66 1.22 1.67
C TYR A 491 -25.28 0.55 2.98
N ASN A 492 -25.53 -0.76 3.05
CA ASN A 492 -25.09 -1.61 4.16
C ASN A 492 -24.41 -2.86 3.59
N GLU A 493 -23.24 -3.20 4.14
CA GLU A 493 -22.51 -4.42 3.79
C GLU A 493 -22.05 -5.14 5.06
N ASN A 494 -22.34 -6.44 5.13
CA ASN A 494 -21.87 -7.30 6.19
C ASN A 494 -21.05 -8.43 5.57
N VAL A 495 -19.78 -8.57 5.94
CA VAL A 495 -18.91 -9.66 5.47
C VAL A 495 -18.40 -10.46 6.65
N LEU A 496 -18.68 -11.77 6.65
CA LEU A 496 -18.14 -12.72 7.62
C LEU A 496 -17.19 -13.67 6.92
N ALA A 497 -16.01 -13.85 7.47
CA ALA A 497 -14.97 -14.67 6.86
C ALA A 497 -14.29 -15.61 7.87
N ALA A 498 -13.92 -16.79 7.39
CA ALA A 498 -13.05 -17.72 8.11
C ALA A 498 -12.00 -18.29 7.16
N TYR A 499 -10.78 -18.52 7.67
CA TYR A 499 -9.72 -19.10 6.86
C TYR A 499 -8.88 -20.12 7.63
N ALA A 500 -8.26 -21.01 6.87
CA ALA A 500 -7.23 -21.90 7.34
C ALA A 500 -6.13 -21.99 6.27
N SER A 501 -4.87 -21.98 6.70
CA SER A 501 -3.69 -22.12 5.85
C SER A 501 -2.68 -23.06 6.51
N TYR A 502 -2.20 -24.04 5.77
CA TYR A 502 -1.23 -25.01 6.26
C TYR A 502 0.02 -25.01 5.38
N LYS A 503 1.18 -24.73 6.00
CA LYS A 503 2.50 -24.76 5.39
C LYS A 503 3.27 -25.97 5.90
N SER A 504 3.95 -26.71 5.01
CA SER A 504 4.80 -27.84 5.38
C SER A 504 5.88 -28.10 4.34
N PRO A 505 7.12 -28.43 4.73
CA PRO A 505 8.08 -29.01 3.83
C PRO A 505 7.65 -30.43 3.43
N ILE A 506 7.71 -30.75 2.14
CA ILE A 506 7.59 -32.09 1.58
C ILE A 506 8.95 -32.78 1.64
N SER A 507 10.02 -32.02 1.37
CA SER A 507 11.42 -32.47 1.41
C SER A 507 12.34 -31.30 1.75
N LYS A 508 13.67 -31.53 1.83
CA LYS A 508 14.66 -30.45 2.01
C LYS A 508 14.66 -29.41 0.86
N LYS A 509 14.03 -29.73 -0.27
CA LYS A 509 14.01 -28.89 -1.48
C LYS A 509 12.62 -28.43 -1.89
N LEU A 510 11.58 -28.88 -1.21
CA LEU A 510 10.21 -28.67 -1.65
C LEU A 510 9.32 -28.32 -0.45
N ASP A 511 8.80 -27.09 -0.45
CA ASP A 511 7.87 -26.54 0.54
C ASP A 511 6.55 -26.22 -0.14
N PHE A 512 5.44 -26.52 0.53
CA PHE A 512 4.11 -26.14 0.05
C PHE A 512 3.32 -25.40 1.13
N GLN A 513 2.37 -24.61 0.66
CA GLN A 513 1.34 -23.96 1.48
C GLN A 513 0.00 -24.09 0.77
N LEU A 514 -1.00 -24.58 1.49
CA LEU A 514 -2.40 -24.65 1.05
C LEU A 514 -3.23 -23.78 1.97
N GLY A 515 -4.08 -22.93 1.38
CA GLY A 515 -5.00 -22.09 2.11
C GLY A 515 -6.40 -22.15 1.51
N LEU A 516 -7.38 -22.03 2.37
CA LEU A 516 -8.78 -21.85 1.99
C LEU A 516 -9.39 -20.78 2.86
N ARG A 517 -10.08 -19.85 2.23
CA ARG A 517 -10.88 -18.82 2.87
C ARG A 517 -12.31 -18.92 2.35
N ALA A 518 -13.28 -18.83 3.26
CA ALA A 518 -14.70 -18.71 2.95
C ALA A 518 -15.17 -17.32 3.40
N GLU A 519 -15.91 -16.63 2.55
CA GLU A 519 -16.53 -15.34 2.85
C GLU A 519 -18.03 -15.40 2.55
N TYR A 520 -18.85 -15.03 3.52
CA TYR A 520 -20.27 -14.77 3.37
C TYR A 520 -20.48 -13.27 3.37
N ALA A 521 -21.12 -12.74 2.33
CA ALA A 521 -21.44 -11.34 2.16
C ALA A 521 -22.96 -11.15 2.05
N ASP A 522 -23.48 -10.15 2.76
CA ASP A 522 -24.85 -9.64 2.71
C ASP A 522 -24.80 -8.13 2.47
N ILE A 523 -25.29 -7.71 1.29
CA ILE A 523 -25.16 -6.35 0.77
C ILE A 523 -26.56 -5.83 0.47
N LYS A 524 -26.85 -4.59 0.90
CA LYS A 524 -28.11 -3.91 0.65
C LYS A 524 -27.87 -2.46 0.27
N GLY A 525 -28.22 -2.08 -0.96
CA GLY A 525 -28.34 -0.71 -1.45
C GLY A 525 -29.80 -0.29 -1.45
N ASN A 526 -30.11 0.87 -0.87
CA ASN A 526 -31.45 1.46 -0.80
C ASN A 526 -31.42 2.90 -1.32
N SER A 527 -31.91 3.12 -2.53
CA SER A 527 -32.21 4.46 -3.04
C SER A 527 -33.56 4.89 -2.49
N VAL A 528 -33.53 5.73 -1.44
CA VAL A 528 -34.71 6.18 -0.70
C VAL A 528 -35.61 7.02 -1.59
N THR A 529 -35.03 7.88 -2.41
CA THR A 529 -35.78 8.78 -3.30
C THR A 529 -36.52 8.02 -4.39
N SER A 530 -35.89 7.04 -5.04
CA SER A 530 -36.52 6.22 -6.09
C SER A 530 -37.30 5.04 -5.52
N ASN A 531 -37.25 4.79 -4.21
CA ASN A 531 -37.82 3.63 -3.54
C ASN A 531 -37.38 2.28 -4.12
N GLN A 532 -36.10 2.23 -4.55
CA GLN A 532 -35.47 1.06 -5.14
C GLN A 532 -34.51 0.40 -4.13
N VAL A 533 -34.65 -0.90 -3.93
CA VAL A 533 -33.79 -1.68 -3.04
C VAL A 533 -33.12 -2.79 -3.83
N ASN A 534 -31.80 -2.80 -3.85
CA ASN A 534 -30.98 -3.86 -4.43
C ASN A 534 -30.32 -4.65 -3.31
N THR A 535 -30.40 -5.98 -3.36
CA THR A 535 -29.78 -6.89 -2.38
C THR A 535 -28.93 -7.93 -3.08
N GLN A 536 -27.76 -8.20 -2.52
CA GLN A 536 -26.88 -9.28 -2.98
C GLN A 536 -26.44 -10.11 -1.77
N GLU A 537 -26.58 -11.43 -1.88
CA GLU A 537 -26.20 -12.37 -0.82
C GLU A 537 -25.44 -13.54 -1.46
N TYR A 538 -24.24 -13.82 -0.98
CA TYR A 538 -23.42 -14.89 -1.53
C TYR A 538 -22.41 -15.46 -0.54
N LEU A 539 -22.04 -16.74 -0.74
CA LEU A 539 -20.99 -17.46 -0.04
C LEU A 539 -19.93 -17.90 -1.05
N ASP A 540 -18.74 -17.38 -0.92
CA ASP A 540 -17.63 -17.67 -1.82
C ASP A 540 -16.46 -18.37 -1.15
N LEU A 541 -15.78 -19.22 -1.93
CA LEU A 541 -14.56 -19.92 -1.53
C LEU A 541 -13.35 -19.39 -2.32
N PHE A 542 -12.28 -19.10 -1.59
CA PHE A 542 -11.05 -18.55 -2.10
C PHE A 542 -9.87 -19.47 -1.75
N PRO A 543 -9.58 -20.49 -2.59
CA PRO A 543 -8.41 -21.33 -2.44
C PRO A 543 -7.14 -20.55 -2.77
N SER A 544 -6.05 -20.89 -2.08
CA SER A 544 -4.70 -20.43 -2.38
C SER A 544 -3.71 -21.61 -2.29
N PHE A 545 -2.82 -21.66 -3.25
CA PHE A 545 -1.77 -22.67 -3.36
C PHE A 545 -0.43 -21.99 -3.60
N TYR A 546 0.59 -22.43 -2.88
CA TYR A 546 1.96 -22.03 -3.05
C TYR A 546 2.86 -23.24 -2.97
N LEU A 547 3.82 -23.36 -3.90
CA LEU A 547 4.83 -24.41 -3.92
C LEU A 547 6.18 -23.79 -4.22
N SER A 548 7.15 -23.94 -3.32
CA SER A 548 8.53 -23.52 -3.51
C SER A 548 9.42 -24.72 -3.75
N HIS A 549 10.16 -24.70 -4.85
CA HIS A 549 11.11 -25.75 -5.24
C HIS A 549 12.54 -25.20 -5.27
N LYS A 550 13.33 -25.49 -4.26
CA LYS A 550 14.76 -25.18 -4.21
C LYS A 550 15.53 -26.18 -5.07
N VAL A 551 15.75 -25.84 -6.35
CA VAL A 551 16.48 -26.69 -7.30
C VAL A 551 17.95 -26.82 -6.89
N SER A 552 18.55 -25.67 -6.52
CA SER A 552 19.91 -25.57 -5.96
C SER A 552 19.99 -24.37 -4.99
N ASP A 553 21.15 -24.18 -4.32
CA ASP A 553 21.35 -23.02 -3.44
C ASP A 553 21.30 -21.66 -4.16
N LYS A 554 21.42 -21.67 -5.48
CA LYS A 554 21.39 -20.45 -6.31
C LYS A 554 20.17 -20.36 -7.23
N TYR A 555 19.26 -21.34 -7.18
CA TYR A 555 18.11 -21.35 -8.07
C TYR A 555 16.90 -21.99 -7.41
N SER A 556 15.79 -21.25 -7.38
CA SER A 556 14.48 -21.74 -6.94
C SER A 556 13.38 -21.40 -7.94
N ILE A 557 12.34 -22.22 -7.94
CA ILE A 557 11.12 -22.02 -8.71
C ILE A 557 9.94 -21.96 -7.73
N ASN A 558 9.13 -20.93 -7.82
CA ASN A 558 7.93 -20.77 -7.01
C ASN A 558 6.70 -20.82 -7.91
N TYR A 559 5.70 -21.59 -7.51
CA TYR A 559 4.42 -21.72 -8.18
C TYR A 559 3.32 -21.21 -7.25
N ASN A 560 2.50 -20.30 -7.76
CA ASN A 560 1.39 -19.70 -7.03
C ASN A 560 0.11 -19.86 -7.82
N ALA A 561 -0.99 -20.17 -7.14
CA ALA A 561 -2.32 -20.13 -7.70
C ALA A 561 -3.31 -19.64 -6.64
N ASN A 562 -4.22 -18.74 -6.99
CA ASN A 562 -5.29 -18.30 -6.11
C ASN A 562 -6.54 -17.87 -6.88
N ARG A 563 -7.68 -17.83 -6.18
CA ARG A 563 -8.89 -17.14 -6.60
C ARG A 563 -9.10 -15.92 -5.70
N ARG A 564 -9.48 -14.79 -6.28
CA ARG A 564 -9.69 -13.50 -5.62
C ARG A 564 -11.01 -12.89 -6.07
N ILE A 565 -11.52 -11.93 -5.28
CA ILE A 565 -12.71 -11.13 -5.61
C ILE A 565 -12.33 -9.65 -5.58
N THR A 566 -13.01 -8.82 -6.37
CA THR A 566 -13.09 -7.38 -6.14
C THR A 566 -14.57 -6.99 -6.14
N ARG A 567 -15.02 -6.41 -5.04
CA ARG A 567 -16.37 -5.89 -4.92
C ARG A 567 -16.43 -4.48 -5.48
N PRO A 568 -17.52 -4.09 -6.16
CA PRO A 568 -17.71 -2.69 -6.52
C PRO A 568 -17.70 -1.82 -5.25
N TYR A 569 -17.01 -0.69 -5.31
CA TYR A 569 -17.14 0.30 -4.25
C TYR A 569 -18.57 0.83 -4.19
N TYR A 570 -19.08 1.12 -3.00
CA TYR A 570 -20.46 1.59 -2.80
C TYR A 570 -20.79 2.86 -3.61
N ARG A 571 -19.82 3.76 -3.89
CA ARG A 571 -19.99 4.90 -4.79
C ARG A 571 -20.40 4.47 -6.20
N LEU A 572 -19.84 3.37 -6.70
CA LEU A 572 -20.15 2.83 -8.02
C LEU A 572 -21.55 2.20 -8.10
N LEU A 573 -22.09 1.72 -6.96
CA LEU A 573 -23.43 1.16 -6.84
C LEU A 573 -24.51 2.21 -6.60
N ASN A 574 -24.10 3.44 -6.31
CA ASN A 574 -25.01 4.54 -6.04
C ASN A 574 -25.51 5.14 -7.36
N PRO A 575 -26.82 5.11 -7.68
CA PRO A 575 -27.34 5.57 -8.97
C PRO A 575 -27.35 7.10 -9.15
N PHE A 576 -26.44 7.80 -8.50
CA PHE A 576 -26.31 9.26 -8.65
C PHE A 576 -25.81 9.63 -10.04
N VAL A 577 -26.32 10.78 -10.53
CA VAL A 577 -25.90 11.41 -11.78
C VAL A 577 -25.11 12.66 -11.43
N PHE A 578 -23.83 12.66 -11.81
CA PHE A 578 -22.96 13.81 -11.66
C PHE A 578 -22.77 14.50 -13.00
N TYR A 579 -23.03 15.80 -13.07
CA TYR A 579 -22.79 16.60 -14.26
C TYR A 579 -21.34 17.08 -14.30
N ILE A 580 -20.57 16.61 -15.27
CA ILE A 580 -19.24 17.13 -15.59
C ILE A 580 -19.40 18.42 -16.40
N ASP A 581 -20.27 18.35 -17.37
CA ASP A 581 -20.79 19.46 -18.15
C ASP A 581 -22.23 19.10 -18.63
N PRO A 582 -22.99 19.98 -19.27
CA PRO A 582 -24.36 19.68 -19.71
C PRO A 582 -24.48 18.51 -20.68
N LEU A 583 -23.40 18.15 -21.34
CA LEU A 583 -23.33 17.12 -22.38
C LEU A 583 -22.61 15.86 -21.90
N THR A 584 -22.05 15.88 -20.66
CA THR A 584 -21.28 14.77 -20.11
C THR A 584 -21.69 14.50 -18.67
N THR A 585 -22.16 13.29 -18.40
CA THR A 585 -22.53 12.84 -17.06
C THR A 585 -21.70 11.63 -16.64
N GLU A 586 -21.46 11.48 -15.34
CA GLU A 586 -21.00 10.26 -14.69
C GLU A 586 -22.14 9.67 -13.87
N GLU A 587 -22.38 8.36 -14.01
CA GLU A 587 -23.45 7.65 -13.33
C GLU A 587 -22.93 6.42 -12.59
N GLY A 588 -23.45 6.15 -11.40
CA GLY A 588 -23.26 4.88 -10.74
C GLY A 588 -24.14 3.77 -11.34
N ASN A 589 -23.76 2.52 -11.12
CA ASN A 589 -24.50 1.35 -11.61
C ASN A 589 -24.84 0.42 -10.46
N PRO A 590 -26.09 0.41 -9.97
CA PRO A 590 -26.51 -0.43 -8.84
C PRO A 590 -26.55 -1.94 -9.18
N ASP A 591 -26.44 -2.31 -10.46
CA ASP A 591 -26.48 -3.70 -10.93
C ASP A 591 -25.08 -4.31 -11.09
N LEU A 592 -24.02 -3.58 -10.74
CA LEU A 592 -22.64 -4.10 -10.79
C LEU A 592 -22.48 -5.34 -9.92
N LYS A 593 -21.86 -6.37 -10.50
CA LYS A 593 -21.50 -7.61 -9.84
C LYS A 593 -20.03 -7.59 -9.40
N PRO A 594 -19.68 -8.31 -8.33
CA PRO A 594 -18.29 -8.56 -7.99
C PRO A 594 -17.56 -9.29 -9.12
N GLN A 595 -16.32 -8.91 -9.36
CA GLN A 595 -15.44 -9.61 -10.29
C GLN A 595 -14.60 -10.68 -9.60
N TYR A 596 -14.32 -11.78 -10.29
CA TYR A 596 -13.55 -12.91 -9.77
C TYR A 596 -12.32 -13.17 -10.63
N ALA A 597 -11.13 -13.07 -10.04
CA ALA A 597 -9.87 -13.35 -10.71
C ALA A 597 -9.29 -14.69 -10.27
N ASN A 598 -8.92 -15.54 -11.22
CA ASN A 598 -8.12 -16.74 -11.06
C ASN A 598 -6.70 -16.45 -11.55
N ASN A 599 -5.72 -16.44 -10.64
CA ASN A 599 -4.35 -16.08 -10.90
C ASN A 599 -3.43 -17.30 -10.82
N PHE A 600 -2.51 -17.42 -11.77
CA PHE A 600 -1.45 -18.43 -11.78
C PHE A 600 -0.13 -17.75 -12.07
N GLU A 601 0.88 -17.99 -11.24
CA GLU A 601 2.23 -17.46 -11.47
C GLU A 601 3.28 -18.56 -11.26
N MET A 602 4.34 -18.49 -12.08
CA MET A 602 5.56 -19.28 -11.92
C MET A 602 6.76 -18.33 -11.93
N SER A 603 7.47 -18.28 -10.82
CA SER A 603 8.63 -17.40 -10.65
C SER A 603 9.92 -18.19 -10.56
N HIS A 604 10.89 -17.85 -11.38
CA HIS A 604 12.27 -18.34 -11.35
C HIS A 604 13.15 -17.32 -10.65
N VAL A 605 13.73 -17.69 -9.50
CA VAL A 605 14.64 -16.83 -8.73
C VAL A 605 16.05 -17.38 -8.86
N ILE A 606 16.95 -16.59 -9.42
CA ILE A 606 18.34 -16.97 -9.71
C ILE A 606 19.27 -16.15 -8.80
N LYS A 607 20.15 -16.83 -8.04
CA LYS A 607 21.09 -16.23 -7.07
C LYS A 607 20.41 -15.39 -5.98
N GLY A 608 19.10 -15.60 -5.70
CA GLY A 608 18.34 -14.76 -4.78
C GLY A 608 18.15 -13.29 -5.23
N THR A 609 18.57 -12.96 -6.45
CA THR A 609 18.70 -11.58 -6.91
C THR A 609 17.86 -11.32 -8.16
N TYR A 610 17.93 -12.20 -9.15
CA TYR A 610 17.22 -12.06 -10.43
C TYR A 610 15.93 -12.85 -10.39
N GLN A 611 14.80 -12.21 -10.76
CA GLN A 611 13.51 -12.88 -10.80
C GLN A 611 12.88 -12.77 -12.20
N PHE A 612 12.37 -13.89 -12.69
CA PHE A 612 11.60 -14.00 -13.94
C PHE A 612 10.27 -14.66 -13.59
N THR A 613 9.17 -13.95 -13.75
CA THR A 613 7.83 -14.41 -13.38
C THR A 613 6.94 -14.48 -14.60
N LEU A 614 6.45 -15.66 -14.93
CA LEU A 614 5.39 -15.89 -15.89
C LEU A 614 4.06 -15.86 -15.15
N GLY A 615 3.10 -15.09 -15.65
CA GLY A 615 1.78 -14.91 -15.04
C GLY A 615 0.66 -15.14 -16.05
N TYR A 616 -0.43 -15.72 -15.57
CA TYR A 616 -1.72 -15.78 -16.26
C TYR A 616 -2.83 -15.44 -15.27
N SER A 617 -3.69 -14.53 -15.65
CA SER A 617 -4.89 -14.16 -14.89
C SER A 617 -6.10 -14.20 -15.81
N ARG A 618 -7.21 -14.74 -15.28
CA ARG A 618 -8.52 -14.68 -15.92
C ARG A 618 -9.52 -14.13 -14.93
N THR A 619 -10.11 -12.98 -15.26
CA THR A 619 -11.15 -12.31 -14.48
C THR A 619 -12.49 -12.50 -15.20
N THR A 620 -13.50 -12.96 -14.47
CA THR A 620 -14.89 -13.02 -14.92
C THR A 620 -15.68 -11.89 -14.25
N ASP A 621 -16.71 -11.37 -14.95
CA ASP A 621 -17.48 -10.21 -14.52
C ASP A 621 -16.57 -9.00 -14.20
N ALA A 622 -15.42 -8.87 -14.89
CA ALA A 622 -14.52 -7.75 -14.73
C ALA A 622 -15.29 -6.45 -14.97
N PHE A 623 -15.19 -5.48 -14.06
CA PHE A 623 -15.85 -4.20 -14.30
C PHE A 623 -14.85 -3.11 -14.62
N GLY A 624 -15.25 -2.25 -15.55
CA GLY A 624 -14.45 -1.12 -16.00
C GLY A 624 -15.33 0.02 -16.48
N GLN A 625 -14.70 1.14 -16.69
CA GLN A 625 -15.36 2.34 -17.18
C GLN A 625 -15.78 2.18 -18.63
N VAL A 626 -17.03 2.50 -18.92
CA VAL A 626 -17.64 2.51 -20.26
C VAL A 626 -18.17 3.90 -20.53
N MET A 627 -17.87 4.41 -21.72
CA MET A 627 -18.50 5.60 -22.25
C MET A 627 -19.65 5.16 -23.18
N ILE A 628 -20.81 5.75 -23.01
CA ILE A 628 -21.99 5.55 -23.85
C ILE A 628 -22.32 6.88 -24.47
N GLN A 629 -22.54 6.93 -25.79
CA GLN A 629 -22.93 8.13 -26.50
C GLN A 629 -24.36 7.98 -27.07
N ASP A 630 -25.19 8.97 -26.80
CA ASP A 630 -26.54 9.09 -27.35
C ASP A 630 -26.51 10.05 -28.54
N GLU A 631 -26.85 9.56 -29.74
CA GLU A 631 -26.81 10.34 -31.00
C GLU A 631 -27.91 11.38 -31.06
N GLU A 632 -29.08 11.15 -30.43
CA GLU A 632 -30.21 12.08 -30.50
C GLU A 632 -29.97 13.29 -29.59
N THR A 633 -29.56 13.05 -28.36
CA THR A 633 -29.28 14.09 -27.36
C THR A 633 -27.85 14.62 -27.44
N ARG A 634 -26.95 13.92 -28.10
CA ARG A 634 -25.50 14.19 -28.21
C ARG A 634 -24.81 14.24 -26.84
N LYS A 635 -25.36 13.51 -25.87
CA LYS A 635 -24.80 13.37 -24.54
C LYS A 635 -23.89 12.15 -24.44
N SER A 636 -22.89 12.27 -23.59
CA SER A 636 -22.00 11.18 -23.23
C SER A 636 -22.21 10.83 -21.76
N THR A 637 -22.46 9.56 -21.47
CA THR A 637 -22.55 9.03 -20.10
C THR A 637 -21.37 8.13 -19.84
N ILE A 638 -20.69 8.39 -18.74
CA ILE A 638 -19.58 7.59 -18.23
C ILE A 638 -20.10 6.78 -17.05
N ARG A 639 -20.00 5.45 -17.11
CA ARG A 639 -20.38 4.60 -15.98
C ARG A 639 -19.55 3.30 -15.93
N MET A 640 -19.57 2.63 -14.79
CA MET A 640 -18.95 1.31 -14.66
C MET A 640 -19.91 0.22 -15.14
N GLU A 641 -19.39 -0.71 -15.95
CA GLU A 641 -20.11 -1.87 -16.44
C GLU A 641 -19.30 -3.14 -16.20
N ASN A 642 -19.98 -4.29 -16.06
CA ASN A 642 -19.29 -5.56 -16.06
C ASN A 642 -18.93 -6.00 -17.46
N TYR A 643 -17.64 -6.30 -17.68
CA TYR A 643 -17.16 -7.04 -18.84
C TYR A 643 -17.30 -8.55 -18.60
N ASP A 644 -17.67 -9.31 -19.58
CA ASP A 644 -17.79 -10.78 -19.45
C ASP A 644 -16.48 -11.40 -19.02
N LYS A 645 -15.36 -10.89 -19.58
CA LYS A 645 -14.06 -11.51 -19.38
C LYS A 645 -12.90 -10.54 -19.62
N GLU A 646 -11.91 -10.63 -18.75
CA GLU A 646 -10.57 -10.07 -18.92
C GLU A 646 -9.54 -11.20 -18.80
N GLU A 647 -8.56 -11.27 -19.71
CA GLU A 647 -7.41 -12.17 -19.65
C GLU A 647 -6.11 -11.38 -19.74
N ASN A 648 -5.16 -11.73 -18.87
CA ASN A 648 -3.83 -11.15 -18.84
C ASN A 648 -2.77 -12.27 -18.88
N PHE A 649 -1.87 -12.22 -19.86
CA PHE A 649 -0.63 -12.99 -19.89
C PHE A 649 0.55 -12.07 -19.68
N SER A 650 1.49 -12.45 -18.83
CA SER A 650 2.60 -11.58 -18.50
C SER A 650 3.93 -12.32 -18.28
N LEU A 651 5.04 -11.60 -18.58
CA LEU A 651 6.40 -11.96 -18.20
C LEU A 651 7.04 -10.75 -17.54
N ARG A 652 7.33 -10.86 -16.25
CA ARG A 652 8.00 -9.84 -15.45
C ARG A 652 9.41 -10.26 -15.12
N MET A 653 10.36 -9.35 -15.29
CA MET A 653 11.76 -9.53 -15.00
C MET A 653 12.22 -8.45 -14.03
N MET A 654 12.81 -8.85 -12.90
CA MET A 654 13.44 -7.97 -11.91
C MET A 654 14.96 -8.19 -11.99
N LEU A 655 15.69 -7.13 -12.34
CA LEU A 655 17.09 -7.19 -12.69
C LEU A 655 17.88 -6.10 -11.91
N PRO A 656 18.11 -6.28 -10.60
CA PRO A 656 18.99 -5.38 -9.84
C PRO A 656 20.45 -5.62 -10.26
N VAL A 657 21.22 -4.52 -10.40
CA VAL A 657 22.61 -4.54 -10.85
C VAL A 657 23.44 -3.57 -10.01
N ASP A 658 24.48 -4.06 -9.38
CA ASP A 658 25.52 -3.20 -8.78
C ASP A 658 26.53 -2.81 -9.87
N ILE A 659 26.40 -1.58 -10.40
CA ILE A 659 27.26 -1.06 -11.47
C ILE A 659 28.64 -0.73 -10.89
N ALA A 660 28.64 -0.13 -9.69
CA ALA A 660 29.85 0.17 -8.92
C ALA A 660 29.49 0.19 -7.42
N LYS A 661 30.48 0.19 -6.52
CA LYS A 661 30.24 0.28 -5.05
C LYS A 661 29.41 1.50 -4.62
N TRP A 662 29.40 2.54 -5.42
CA TRP A 662 28.68 3.81 -5.19
C TRP A 662 27.46 3.98 -6.10
N TRP A 663 27.19 3.02 -6.99
CA TRP A 663 26.12 3.10 -7.98
C TRP A 663 25.43 1.74 -8.13
N ASN A 664 24.21 1.64 -7.62
CA ASN A 664 23.34 0.50 -7.87
C ASN A 664 22.14 0.90 -8.76
N SER A 665 21.59 -0.10 -9.44
CA SER A 665 20.43 0.07 -10.32
C SER A 665 19.44 -1.06 -10.08
N SER A 666 18.15 -0.74 -10.02
CA SER A 666 17.03 -1.70 -10.00
C SER A 666 16.21 -1.53 -11.26
N ASN A 667 16.18 -2.58 -12.09
CA ASN A 667 15.51 -2.54 -13.39
C ASN A 667 14.36 -3.54 -13.42
N MET A 668 13.24 -3.15 -13.99
CA MET A 668 12.10 -4.01 -14.24
C MET A 668 11.70 -3.91 -15.71
N ILE A 669 11.47 -5.08 -16.31
CA ILE A 669 10.86 -5.24 -17.62
C ILE A 669 9.59 -6.07 -17.41
N HIS A 670 8.45 -5.54 -17.78
CA HIS A 670 7.18 -6.23 -17.73
C HIS A 670 6.55 -6.25 -19.12
N LEU A 671 6.46 -7.43 -19.70
CA LEU A 671 5.80 -7.70 -20.97
C LEU A 671 4.44 -8.31 -20.66
N TYR A 672 3.36 -7.80 -21.22
CA TYR A 672 2.02 -8.35 -20.98
C TYR A 672 1.10 -8.18 -22.18
N ASN A 673 0.07 -9.01 -22.21
CA ASN A 673 -1.03 -8.90 -23.16
C ASN A 673 -2.34 -8.90 -22.38
N ASN A 674 -3.08 -7.78 -22.48
CA ASN A 674 -4.44 -7.68 -21.96
C ASN A 674 -5.44 -7.95 -23.06
N LYS A 675 -6.48 -8.72 -22.75
CA LYS A 675 -7.61 -9.00 -23.62
C LYS A 675 -8.91 -8.79 -22.87
N TYR A 676 -9.78 -7.92 -23.39
CA TYR A 676 -11.13 -7.65 -22.90
C TYR A 676 -12.16 -8.18 -23.87
N GLN A 677 -13.19 -8.87 -23.35
CA GLN A 677 -14.31 -9.37 -24.13
C GLN A 677 -15.60 -9.07 -23.38
N SER A 678 -16.56 -8.43 -24.03
CA SER A 678 -17.90 -8.19 -23.49
C SER A 678 -18.87 -7.75 -24.57
N LEU A 679 -20.15 -8.03 -24.34
CA LEU A 679 -21.24 -7.38 -25.09
C LEU A 679 -21.56 -6.05 -24.40
N ILE A 680 -21.31 -4.92 -25.09
CA ILE A 680 -21.63 -3.58 -24.61
C ILE A 680 -22.72 -3.00 -25.52
N GLY A 681 -23.91 -2.75 -24.95
CA GLY A 681 -25.07 -2.42 -25.77
C GLY A 681 -25.42 -3.56 -26.73
N THR A 682 -25.29 -3.33 -28.04
CA THR A 682 -25.56 -4.32 -29.09
C THR A 682 -24.28 -4.86 -29.76
N GLU A 683 -23.10 -4.30 -29.42
CA GLU A 683 -21.85 -4.62 -30.09
C GLU A 683 -20.91 -5.44 -29.17
N MET A 684 -20.12 -6.32 -29.79
CA MET A 684 -19.13 -7.14 -29.11
C MET A 684 -17.78 -6.40 -29.03
N LEU A 685 -17.38 -6.01 -27.81
CA LEU A 685 -16.02 -5.59 -27.55
C LEU A 685 -15.11 -6.84 -27.52
N ASP A 686 -14.15 -6.93 -28.42
CA ASP A 686 -13.06 -7.92 -28.40
C ASP A 686 -11.75 -7.20 -28.70
N VAL A 687 -11.08 -6.73 -27.67
CA VAL A 687 -9.86 -5.92 -27.79
C VAL A 687 -8.72 -6.64 -27.10
N SER A 688 -7.58 -6.75 -27.81
CA SER A 688 -6.35 -7.33 -27.28
C SER A 688 -5.16 -6.48 -27.65
N GLN A 689 -4.28 -6.22 -26.67
CA GLN A 689 -3.08 -5.41 -26.87
C GLN A 689 -1.88 -6.03 -26.17
N PHE A 690 -0.80 -6.27 -26.93
CA PHE A 690 0.51 -6.55 -26.36
C PHE A 690 1.17 -5.23 -25.96
N SER A 691 1.67 -5.19 -24.73
CA SER A 691 2.22 -3.98 -24.11
C SER A 691 3.46 -4.32 -23.28
N TYR A 692 4.27 -3.32 -23.02
CA TYR A 692 5.41 -3.47 -22.12
C TYR A 692 5.65 -2.23 -21.29
N MET A 693 6.12 -2.47 -20.06
CA MET A 693 6.53 -1.45 -19.10
C MET A 693 8.02 -1.63 -18.79
N LEU A 694 8.77 -0.55 -18.89
CA LEU A 694 10.18 -0.50 -18.54
C LEU A 694 10.33 0.48 -17.37
N ARG A 695 10.98 0.04 -16.30
CA ARG A 695 11.34 0.88 -15.17
C ARG A 695 12.82 0.71 -14.87
N SER A 696 13.52 1.83 -14.67
CA SER A 696 14.91 1.83 -14.26
C SER A 696 15.10 2.85 -13.15
N GLN A 697 15.60 2.40 -12.01
CA GLN A 697 15.96 3.24 -10.86
C GLN A 697 17.46 3.15 -10.63
N HIS A 698 18.10 4.29 -10.46
CA HIS A 698 19.51 4.42 -10.19
C HIS A 698 19.74 5.18 -8.89
N ASN A 699 20.54 4.61 -8.00
CA ASN A 699 20.95 5.21 -6.73
C ASN A 699 22.46 5.38 -6.71
N LEU A 700 22.92 6.62 -6.51
CA LEU A 700 24.32 6.99 -6.43
C LEU A 700 24.62 7.53 -5.04
N THR A 701 25.53 6.88 -4.32
CA THR A 701 26.05 7.35 -3.03
C THR A 701 27.43 7.97 -3.24
N LEU A 702 27.49 9.29 -3.17
CA LEU A 702 28.68 10.06 -3.47
C LEU A 702 29.38 10.52 -2.18
N PRO A 703 30.67 10.87 -2.24
CA PRO A 703 31.39 11.39 -1.09
C PRO A 703 30.75 12.65 -0.49
N LYS A 704 31.12 12.97 0.74
CA LYS A 704 30.63 14.15 1.50
C LYS A 704 29.13 14.17 1.77
N GLY A 705 28.46 12.99 1.84
CA GLY A 705 27.06 12.86 2.19
C GLY A 705 26.08 13.29 1.07
N PHE A 706 26.49 13.24 -0.20
CA PHE A 706 25.58 13.40 -1.32
C PHE A 706 24.99 12.05 -1.73
N LYS A 707 23.68 12.02 -1.97
CA LYS A 707 22.95 10.91 -2.58
C LYS A 707 22.15 11.44 -3.76
N ILE A 708 22.14 10.71 -4.87
CA ILE A 708 21.32 11.02 -6.05
C ILE A 708 20.49 9.80 -6.35
N GLU A 709 19.21 10.02 -6.61
CA GLU A 709 18.29 8.99 -7.08
C GLU A 709 17.62 9.46 -8.36
N MET A 710 17.50 8.57 -9.35
CA MET A 710 16.83 8.81 -10.62
C MET A 710 15.91 7.63 -10.91
N VAL A 711 14.68 7.89 -11.33
CA VAL A 711 13.72 6.88 -11.76
C VAL A 711 13.19 7.27 -13.13
N GLY A 712 13.35 6.37 -14.11
CA GLY A 712 12.73 6.47 -15.42
C GLY A 712 11.66 5.40 -15.58
N MET A 713 10.54 5.77 -16.20
CA MET A 713 9.42 4.89 -16.53
C MET A 713 9.03 5.08 -17.99
N TYR A 714 8.74 3.97 -18.67
CA TYR A 714 8.14 3.94 -20.00
C TYR A 714 7.07 2.86 -20.07
N LEU A 715 5.89 3.22 -20.50
CA LEU A 715 4.79 2.32 -20.87
C LEU A 715 4.57 2.42 -22.37
N SER A 716 4.61 1.29 -23.07
CA SER A 716 4.19 1.23 -24.46
C SER A 716 2.67 1.47 -24.57
N PRO A 717 2.09 1.67 -25.76
CA PRO A 717 0.64 1.73 -25.88
C PRO A 717 -0.03 0.50 -25.25
N PHE A 718 -1.16 0.70 -24.58
CA PHE A 718 -1.92 -0.35 -23.89
C PHE A 718 -3.42 -0.09 -23.98
N VAL A 719 -4.23 -1.09 -23.60
CA VAL A 719 -5.69 -0.97 -23.54
C VAL A 719 -6.17 -1.10 -22.10
N ASP A 720 -7.20 -0.32 -21.76
CA ASP A 720 -7.97 -0.42 -20.54
C ASP A 720 -9.46 -0.35 -20.90
N GLY A 721 -10.14 -1.50 -20.86
CA GLY A 721 -11.51 -1.63 -21.36
C GLY A 721 -11.66 -1.16 -22.80
N GLN A 722 -12.46 -0.13 -23.02
CA GLN A 722 -12.70 0.50 -24.34
C GLN A 722 -11.58 1.44 -24.78
N ILE A 723 -10.75 1.93 -23.83
CA ILE A 723 -9.79 3.00 -24.10
C ILE A 723 -8.47 2.42 -24.60
N LYS A 724 -8.01 2.86 -25.76
CA LYS A 724 -6.65 2.64 -26.24
C LYS A 724 -5.79 3.82 -25.81
N ILE A 725 -4.78 3.56 -25.01
CA ILE A 725 -3.90 4.57 -24.43
C ILE A 725 -2.57 4.57 -25.18
N GLU A 726 -2.08 5.74 -25.58
CA GLU A 726 -0.78 5.91 -26.21
C GLU A 726 0.36 5.68 -25.19
N SER A 727 1.60 5.65 -25.67
CA SER A 727 2.76 5.46 -24.81
C SER A 727 2.92 6.64 -23.82
N LEU A 728 3.33 6.28 -22.60
CA LEU A 728 3.63 7.20 -21.54
C LEU A 728 5.11 7.06 -21.12
N ALA A 729 5.77 8.18 -20.88
CA ALA A 729 7.14 8.16 -20.36
C ALA A 729 7.36 9.34 -19.42
N TRP A 730 8.14 9.13 -18.35
CA TRP A 730 8.57 10.23 -17.48
C TRP A 730 9.87 9.86 -16.77
N MET A 731 10.53 10.88 -16.24
CA MET A 731 11.73 10.75 -15.43
C MET A 731 11.66 11.70 -14.24
N ASP A 732 11.93 11.14 -13.06
CA ASP A 732 12.12 11.88 -11.81
C ASP A 732 13.59 11.79 -11.37
N ALA A 733 14.08 12.83 -10.70
CA ALA A 733 15.38 12.78 -10.07
C ALA A 733 15.41 13.59 -8.77
N GLY A 734 16.23 13.13 -7.83
CA GLY A 734 16.40 13.81 -6.55
C GLY A 734 17.86 13.82 -6.11
N VAL A 735 18.22 14.88 -5.40
CA VAL A 735 19.53 15.04 -4.78
C VAL A 735 19.35 15.35 -3.31
N THR A 736 20.01 14.58 -2.46
CA THR A 736 20.03 14.79 -1.01
C THR A 736 21.44 15.12 -0.55
N LYS A 737 21.54 16.09 0.34
CA LYS A 737 22.76 16.43 1.06
C LYS A 737 22.52 16.31 2.57
N SER A 738 23.29 15.44 3.22
CA SER A 738 23.32 15.30 4.67
C SER A 738 24.40 16.18 5.29
N PHE A 739 24.10 16.74 6.47
CA PHE A 739 24.96 17.57 7.29
C PHE A 739 24.91 17.09 8.75
N LYS A 740 25.95 17.38 9.52
CA LYS A 740 26.01 17.15 10.98
C LYS A 740 25.70 15.68 11.33
N ASP A 741 26.42 14.74 10.76
CA ASP A 741 26.24 13.30 11.01
C ASP A 741 24.80 12.85 10.75
N ASP A 742 24.24 13.21 9.59
CA ASP A 742 22.90 12.90 9.10
C ASP A 742 21.74 13.48 9.96
N LYS A 743 22.03 14.43 10.86
CA LYS A 743 20.99 15.09 11.66
C LYS A 743 20.20 16.14 10.88
N LEU A 744 20.82 16.80 9.93
CA LEU A 744 20.16 17.77 9.06
C LEU A 744 20.30 17.32 7.62
N THR A 745 19.20 17.27 6.90
CA THR A 745 19.16 16.81 5.49
C THR A 745 18.44 17.85 4.65
N LEU A 746 19.03 18.24 3.53
CA LEU A 746 18.42 19.04 2.49
C LEU A 746 18.21 18.15 1.27
N THR A 747 16.98 18.09 0.78
CA THR A 747 16.61 17.32 -0.42
C THR A 747 15.97 18.23 -1.45
N VAL A 748 16.35 18.04 -2.71
CA VAL A 748 15.72 18.68 -3.87
C VAL A 748 15.29 17.58 -4.83
N ASN A 749 13.99 17.50 -5.10
CA ASN A 749 13.38 16.55 -6.03
C ASN A 749 12.80 17.29 -7.23
N GLY A 750 13.02 16.77 -8.43
CA GLY A 750 12.33 17.16 -9.66
C GLY A 750 11.49 16.01 -10.16
N THR A 751 10.24 16.28 -10.50
CA THR A 751 9.29 15.32 -11.08
C THR A 751 8.98 15.65 -12.51
N ASP A 752 8.72 14.63 -13.34
CA ASP A 752 8.44 14.75 -14.78
C ASP A 752 9.38 15.75 -15.49
N LEU A 753 10.70 15.56 -15.31
CA LEU A 753 11.75 16.51 -15.73
C LEU A 753 11.63 17.01 -17.17
N PHE A 754 11.08 16.16 -18.05
CA PHE A 754 10.96 16.45 -19.49
C PHE A 754 9.52 16.83 -19.91
N ARG A 755 8.57 16.94 -18.97
CA ARG A 755 7.16 17.24 -19.25
C ARG A 755 6.52 16.25 -20.24
N THR A 756 6.81 14.96 -20.06
CA THR A 756 6.40 13.89 -20.98
C THR A 756 5.27 13.01 -20.44
N GLN A 757 4.90 13.14 -19.16
CA GLN A 757 3.80 12.39 -18.55
C GLN A 757 2.44 12.96 -18.97
N LYS A 758 2.11 12.80 -20.25
CA LYS A 758 0.88 13.28 -20.89
C LYS A 758 0.02 12.10 -21.29
N PHE A 759 -1.17 12.00 -20.71
CA PHE A 759 -2.14 10.98 -21.10
C PHE A 759 -2.75 11.32 -22.47
N ARG A 760 -2.85 10.32 -23.32
CA ARG A 760 -3.58 10.36 -24.57
C ARG A 760 -4.33 9.06 -24.75
N GLY A 761 -5.64 9.14 -24.89
CA GLY A 761 -6.52 8.01 -25.05
C GLY A 761 -7.44 8.20 -26.25
N ASN A 762 -7.82 7.08 -26.87
CA ASN A 762 -8.82 7.05 -27.92
C ASN A 762 -9.83 5.96 -27.62
N ILE A 763 -11.11 6.30 -27.74
CA ILE A 763 -12.21 5.34 -27.73
C ILE A 763 -12.78 5.31 -29.15
N SER A 764 -12.67 4.15 -29.79
CA SER A 764 -13.27 3.90 -31.12
C SER A 764 -13.96 2.54 -31.05
N PHE A 765 -15.23 2.58 -30.65
CA PHE A 765 -16.05 1.39 -30.46
C PHE A 765 -17.51 1.72 -30.73
N ASP A 766 -18.20 0.87 -31.53
CA ASP A 766 -19.56 1.12 -31.99
C ASP A 766 -19.67 2.55 -32.63
N LYS A 767 -20.53 3.36 -32.11
CA LYS A 767 -20.75 4.74 -32.55
C LYS A 767 -19.87 5.76 -31.82
N ILE A 768 -19.12 5.32 -30.82
CA ILE A 768 -18.26 6.18 -30.00
C ILE A 768 -16.96 6.46 -30.76
N ASN A 769 -16.65 7.72 -30.91
CA ASN A 769 -15.39 8.19 -31.46
C ASN A 769 -14.91 9.40 -30.66
N THR A 770 -14.02 9.14 -29.70
CA THR A 770 -13.57 10.16 -28.74
C THR A 770 -12.06 10.10 -28.59
N ASP A 771 -11.38 11.23 -28.77
CA ASP A 771 -9.97 11.43 -28.45
C ASP A 771 -9.86 12.23 -27.15
N ILE A 772 -9.01 11.78 -26.22
CA ILE A 772 -8.79 12.42 -24.91
C ILE A 772 -7.31 12.74 -24.76
N ARG A 773 -6.98 13.95 -24.38
CA ARG A 773 -5.63 14.38 -24.01
C ARG A 773 -5.69 15.05 -22.65
N GLN A 774 -4.82 14.62 -21.73
CA GLN A 774 -4.79 15.16 -20.37
C GLN A 774 -3.36 15.37 -19.89
N TYR A 775 -3.11 16.49 -19.25
CA TYR A 775 -1.87 16.81 -18.59
C TYR A 775 -2.11 17.37 -17.19
N ASN A 776 -1.71 16.63 -16.18
CA ASN A 776 -1.91 16.97 -14.77
C ASN A 776 -0.85 17.89 -14.17
N ASN A 777 -0.10 18.61 -15.01
CA ASN A 777 1.01 19.48 -14.61
C ASN A 777 1.96 18.83 -13.56
N ASN A 778 2.40 17.61 -13.87
CA ASN A 778 3.25 16.79 -12.98
C ASN A 778 4.70 17.31 -12.90
N GLN A 779 5.11 18.16 -13.84
CA GLN A 779 6.42 18.77 -13.81
C GLN A 779 6.54 19.74 -12.62
N GLY A 780 7.47 19.47 -11.73
CA GLY A 780 7.64 20.32 -10.55
C GLY A 780 8.97 20.12 -9.86
N ILE A 781 9.27 21.05 -8.96
CA ILE A 781 10.42 20.99 -8.08
C ILE A 781 9.94 21.03 -6.63
N ARG A 782 10.53 20.20 -5.78
CA ARG A 782 10.23 20.13 -4.35
C ARG A 782 11.54 20.29 -3.57
N VAL A 783 11.52 21.14 -2.56
CA VAL A 783 12.64 21.35 -1.64
C VAL A 783 12.20 21.00 -0.24
N THR A 784 12.96 20.15 0.44
CA THR A 784 12.66 19.66 1.79
C THR A 784 13.86 19.85 2.70
N LEU A 785 13.65 20.42 3.87
CA LEU A 785 14.61 20.47 4.95
C LEU A 785 14.10 19.60 6.09
N ARG A 786 14.91 18.63 6.55
CA ARG A 786 14.57 17.72 7.65
C ARG A 786 15.64 17.74 8.73
N TRP A 787 15.18 17.87 9.98
CA TRP A 787 16.03 17.76 11.16
C TRP A 787 15.63 16.54 11.99
N LYS A 788 16.61 15.66 12.28
CA LYS A 788 16.45 14.48 13.13
C LYS A 788 17.02 14.74 14.51
N PHE A 789 16.34 14.29 15.54
CA PHE A 789 16.82 14.33 16.92
C PHE A 789 16.67 12.96 17.56
N SER A 790 17.62 12.64 18.45
CA SER A 790 17.57 11.41 19.26
C SER A 790 18.22 11.66 20.61
N GLN A 791 17.58 11.12 21.65
CA GLN A 791 18.08 11.12 23.01
C GLN A 791 17.84 9.72 23.59
N GLY A 792 18.91 8.97 23.90
CA GLY A 792 18.85 7.59 24.38
C GLY A 792 19.85 6.70 23.66
N GLU A 793 19.90 5.43 24.03
CA GLU A 793 20.80 4.43 23.47
C GLU A 793 20.11 3.63 22.33
N ASN A 794 20.90 3.22 21.34
CA ASN A 794 20.44 2.30 20.29
C ASN A 794 20.07 0.95 20.92
N PHE A 795 18.81 0.59 20.84
CA PHE A 795 18.33 -0.73 21.24
C PHE A 795 18.06 -1.55 19.99
N LYS A 796 18.79 -2.67 19.82
CA LYS A 796 18.37 -3.69 18.87
C LYS A 796 17.05 -4.24 19.40
N VAL A 797 15.94 -3.82 18.84
CA VAL A 797 14.68 -4.54 19.01
C VAL A 797 14.96 -5.94 18.48
N SER A 798 14.94 -6.95 19.37
CA SER A 798 14.69 -8.28 18.89
C SER A 798 13.35 -8.20 18.16
N GLU A 799 13.38 -8.32 16.85
CA GLU A 799 12.16 -8.52 16.07
C GLU A 799 11.55 -9.80 16.61
N ARG A 800 10.62 -9.66 17.55
CA ARG A 800 9.84 -10.76 18.11
C ARG A 800 8.69 -11.17 17.18
N SER A 801 8.94 -11.14 15.87
CA SER A 801 8.19 -11.93 14.95
C SER A 801 8.82 -13.33 14.98
N GLY A 802 8.21 -14.23 15.71
CA GLY A 802 8.58 -15.64 15.59
C GLY A 802 8.54 -16.02 14.11
N SER A 803 9.71 -16.30 13.52
CA SER A 803 9.99 -16.81 12.17
C SER A 803 10.85 -15.93 11.25
N THR A 804 11.38 -14.78 11.66
CA THR A 804 12.33 -14.04 10.81
C THR A 804 13.69 -14.73 10.71
N GLU A 805 14.20 -15.35 11.77
CA GLU A 805 15.45 -16.12 11.71
C GLU A 805 15.34 -17.43 10.91
N GLU A 806 14.15 -18.05 10.84
CA GLU A 806 13.91 -19.21 9.98
C GLU A 806 13.61 -18.81 8.52
N ARG A 807 13.15 -17.57 8.25
CA ARG A 807 13.00 -17.04 6.90
C ARG A 807 14.33 -16.68 6.24
N ASP A 808 15.33 -16.25 7.00
CA ASP A 808 16.66 -15.91 6.49
C ASP A 808 17.50 -17.17 6.18
N ARG A 809 16.98 -18.37 6.47
CA ARG A 809 17.59 -19.66 6.16
C ARG A 809 16.88 -20.47 5.08
N LEU A 810 15.86 -19.85 4.42
CA LEU A 810 15.20 -20.47 3.25
C LEU A 810 15.71 -19.78 1.95
#